data_951f5ba6fab1fda5c4a6c213995aeb5e
#
_entry.id   951f5ba6fab1fda5c4a6c213995aeb5e
#
_cell.length_a   1.000
_cell.length_b   1.000
_cell.length_c   1.000
_cell.angle_alpha   90.00
_cell.angle_beta   90.00
_cell.angle_gamma   90.00
#
_symmetry.space_group_name_H-M   'P 1'
#
loop_
_entity.id
_entity.type
_entity.pdbx_description
1 polymer ?
#
loop_
_entity_poly.entity_id
_entity_poly.type
_entity_poly.pdbx_seq_one_letter_code
_entity_poly.pdbx_strand_id
1 'polypeptide(L)'
;MRNPVPHPPSSEPGNPAALLTDSSGLDGAPGSGEPSGGAGALRRWRVLVGLFLSLGVALFIAQGLLAKALDSVSTERADRQSFVSLRALEDLVQRAGGSGDAVRAVVDSWKTQLPAGSAVRVVAFSGIRLEASTFPEDVGERAAPRRLSREEKPLYDRGQRLRAAVETNREEGSARKLEVEAEALPDGGRLLSAPVEVEGSVVGMVELATAPLAAPLKPSLPTLLLCWLLPLALCAVASFVVRRQGVLVAVSVVALVVGLGAYGSYSLGTLGAEVRGTQTLVAEQVRAMSERAQAVMAERQLATEPALRPGDWDADAYRRPLGLVSPEGQVNESVVSARMEELRSGVSRAITGLGVAALVVLLFIGLGGVHRTVATVVENRTAYLYIAPAMVGMLVLVFFPFFYGIALSFTDSTLYNAGQPFMNLWVGLRNYVEILGDFNIVKRAQDGSLVFNYLNFYYTLFFTVVWTITNVVLGVTLGLVLALILNVDKLALRPVYRVLLILPWAMPNYITALIWKGMFHQQFGVVNHIIRMFGGQGLSWYDTPFTSFLTVLATNGWLSFPFMMVVSLGALQSIPMELYEAARVDGASRWQQFTAITLPALKPALVPAVILSVVWTFNQFNVIFLVTEGEPSHSTEILITQAYKYAFQLYRHGYAAAYSTIIFGILLLYSMVQNRVSRATEAA
;
A
#
# COMPACT_ATOMS: atom_id res chain seq x y z
N MET A 1 2.73 47.48 76.73
CA MET A 1 1.39 47.66 76.17
C MET A 1 1.36 47.11 74.73
N ARG A 2 1.01 45.87 74.54
CA ARG A 2 0.51 45.30 73.31
C ARG A 2 -0.30 44.03 73.67
N ASN A 3 -1.53 44.01 73.29
CA ASN A 3 -2.49 42.97 73.59
C ASN A 3 -2.13 41.66 72.83
N PRO A 4 -2.39 40.49 73.41
CA PRO A 4 -2.24 39.21 72.75
C PRO A 4 -3.42 38.86 71.85
N VAL A 5 -3.15 38.30 70.70
CA VAL A 5 -4.05 37.73 69.69
C VAL A 5 -4.49 36.33 70.19
N PRO A 6 -5.77 35.96 70.15
CA PRO A 6 -6.21 34.62 70.55
C PRO A 6 -5.96 33.58 69.48
N HIS A 7 -5.46 32.41 69.90
CA HIS A 7 -5.32 31.22 69.09
C HIS A 7 -6.68 30.53 68.86
N PRO A 8 -6.96 29.96 67.67
CA PRO A 8 -8.09 29.07 67.44
C PRO A 8 -7.84 27.67 67.99
N PRO A 9 -8.90 26.92 68.39
CA PRO A 9 -8.74 25.59 69.00
C PRO A 9 -8.34 24.51 68.04
N SER A 10 -7.45 23.59 68.48
CA SER A 10 -7.02 22.38 67.88
C SER A 10 -8.16 21.41 67.61
N SER A 11 -8.44 21.06 66.38
CA SER A 11 -9.28 19.94 65.99
C SER A 11 -8.50 18.63 65.99
N GLU A 12 -8.84 17.71 66.87
CA GLU A 12 -8.37 16.33 66.85
C GLU A 12 -8.78 15.57 65.56
N PRO A 13 -7.97 14.65 65.04
CA PRO A 13 -8.32 13.83 63.87
C PRO A 13 -9.27 12.70 64.27
N GLY A 14 -10.51 12.74 63.78
CA GLY A 14 -11.51 11.69 63.93
C GLY A 14 -11.11 10.40 63.24
N ASN A 15 -11.25 9.32 63.95
CA ASN A 15 -11.02 7.93 63.57
C ASN A 15 -11.97 7.48 62.43
N PRO A 16 -11.50 6.95 61.27
CA PRO A 16 -12.33 6.54 60.13
C PRO A 16 -12.98 5.14 60.27
N ALA A 17 -13.06 4.54 61.45
CA ALA A 17 -13.52 3.16 61.64
C ALA A 17 -15.00 3.00 62.09
N ALA A 18 -15.86 4.04 62.07
CA ALA A 18 -17.22 3.99 62.62
C ALA A 18 -18.35 4.22 61.58
N LEU A 19 -18.17 3.84 60.32
CA LEU A 19 -19.20 3.95 59.25
C LEU A 19 -19.49 2.64 58.49
N LEU A 20 -19.37 1.48 59.13
CA LEU A 20 -19.73 0.19 58.52
C LEU A 20 -20.55 -0.72 59.45
N THR A 21 -21.57 -0.22 60.16
CA THR A 21 -22.62 -1.06 60.74
C THR A 21 -23.92 -0.25 60.88
N ASP A 22 -24.69 -0.18 59.80
CA ASP A 22 -26.14 -0.12 59.86
C ASP A 22 -26.73 -0.59 58.50
N SER A 23 -26.92 -1.89 58.37
CA SER A 23 -27.65 -2.54 57.28
C SER A 23 -28.80 -3.35 57.86
N SER A 24 -29.83 -2.68 58.38
CA SER A 24 -31.10 -3.34 58.63
C SER A 24 -32.27 -2.38 58.36
N GLY A 25 -32.98 -2.70 57.29
CA GLY A 25 -34.32 -2.15 57.06
C GLY A 25 -34.44 -1.21 55.88
N LEU A 26 -34.69 -1.77 54.72
CA LEU A 26 -35.67 -1.28 53.75
C LEU A 26 -35.84 -2.35 52.64
N ASP A 27 -36.63 -3.36 52.91
CA ASP A 27 -37.35 -4.12 51.92
C ASP A 27 -38.33 -3.17 51.21
N GLY A 28 -37.89 -2.61 50.10
CA GLY A 28 -38.67 -1.88 49.14
C GLY A 28 -38.24 -2.28 47.75
N ALA A 29 -38.83 -3.33 47.18
CA ALA A 29 -38.68 -3.67 45.78
C ALA A 29 -39.00 -2.44 44.92
N PRO A 30 -38.05 -1.91 44.12
CA PRO A 30 -38.41 -0.93 43.12
C PRO A 30 -39.16 -1.68 42.03
N GLY A 31 -40.43 -1.39 41.91
CA GLY A 31 -41.27 -1.84 40.83
C GLY A 31 -40.58 -1.66 39.49
N SER A 32 -40.77 -2.64 38.60
CA SER A 32 -40.44 -2.62 37.19
C SER A 32 -41.14 -1.45 36.50
N GLY A 33 -40.62 -0.23 36.75
CA GLY A 33 -41.01 0.95 36.01
C GLY A 33 -40.50 0.79 34.57
N GLU A 34 -41.37 0.59 33.62
CA GLU A 34 -41.11 0.70 32.20
C GLU A 34 -40.32 2.00 31.94
N PRO A 35 -39.22 1.94 31.20
CA PRO A 35 -38.47 3.15 30.88
C PRO A 35 -39.39 4.11 30.14
N SER A 36 -39.45 5.34 30.61
CA SER A 36 -40.26 6.44 30.08
C SER A 36 -40.23 6.42 28.54
N GLY A 37 -41.40 6.55 27.89
CA GLY A 37 -41.61 6.35 26.45
C GLY A 37 -40.61 7.09 25.53
N GLY A 38 -39.95 8.15 26.02
CA GLY A 38 -38.89 8.89 25.33
C GLY A 38 -37.59 8.13 25.12
N ALA A 39 -37.13 7.36 26.14
CA ALA A 39 -35.88 6.60 26.02
C ALA A 39 -35.99 5.43 25.00
N GLY A 40 -37.16 4.79 24.94
CA GLY A 40 -37.44 3.75 23.94
C GLY A 40 -37.52 4.28 22.52
N ALA A 41 -38.11 5.47 22.32
CA ALA A 41 -38.16 6.13 21.02
C ALA A 41 -36.76 6.53 20.54
N LEU A 42 -35.92 7.12 21.41
CA LEU A 42 -34.54 7.49 21.07
C LEU A 42 -33.67 6.29 20.66
N ARG A 43 -33.83 5.14 21.33
CA ARG A 43 -33.11 3.89 20.98
C ARG A 43 -33.52 3.38 19.61
N ARG A 44 -34.79 3.42 19.25
CA ARG A 44 -35.28 3.02 17.92
C ARG A 44 -34.78 3.94 16.83
N TRP A 45 -34.78 5.25 17.03
CA TRP A 45 -34.25 6.23 16.11
C TRP A 45 -32.76 5.99 15.78
N ARG A 46 -31.94 5.64 16.76
CA ARG A 46 -30.51 5.35 16.53
C ARG A 46 -30.31 4.19 15.56
N VAL A 47 -31.09 3.13 15.69
CA VAL A 47 -30.98 1.96 14.81
C VAL A 47 -31.40 2.31 13.38
N LEU A 48 -32.47 3.08 13.20
CA LEU A 48 -32.92 3.54 11.89
C LEU A 48 -31.92 4.49 11.23
N VAL A 49 -31.38 5.44 11.99
CA VAL A 49 -30.33 6.34 11.51
C VAL A 49 -29.06 5.55 11.16
N GLY A 50 -28.70 4.58 11.99
CA GLY A 50 -27.58 3.67 11.70
C GLY A 50 -27.75 2.93 10.38
N LEU A 51 -28.93 2.36 10.12
CA LEU A 51 -29.24 1.69 8.87
C LEU A 51 -29.25 2.68 7.69
N PHE A 52 -29.89 3.84 7.85
CA PHE A 52 -29.93 4.87 6.81
C PHE A 52 -28.56 5.29 6.36
N LEU A 53 -27.66 5.62 7.30
CA LEU A 53 -26.30 6.06 6.99
C LEU A 53 -25.42 4.91 6.46
N SER A 54 -25.42 3.75 7.14
CA SER A 54 -24.54 2.65 6.77
C SER A 54 -24.88 2.06 5.40
N LEU A 55 -26.19 1.80 5.15
CA LEU A 55 -26.65 1.28 3.87
C LEU A 55 -26.51 2.34 2.76
N GLY A 56 -26.89 3.60 3.04
CA GLY A 56 -26.82 4.67 2.07
C GLY A 56 -25.39 4.94 1.58
N VAL A 57 -24.43 5.05 2.50
CA VAL A 57 -23.00 5.25 2.15
C VAL A 57 -22.46 4.04 1.39
N ALA A 58 -22.76 2.82 1.83
CA ALA A 58 -22.31 1.60 1.16
C ALA A 58 -22.85 1.49 -0.27
N LEU A 59 -24.15 1.77 -0.48
CA LEU A 59 -24.77 1.79 -1.80
C LEU A 59 -24.24 2.90 -2.69
N PHE A 60 -23.98 4.08 -2.14
CA PHE A 60 -23.39 5.19 -2.89
C PHE A 60 -21.97 4.85 -3.39
N ILE A 61 -21.14 4.23 -2.55
CA ILE A 61 -19.83 3.74 -2.96
C ILE A 61 -19.97 2.64 -4.02
N ALA A 62 -20.88 1.69 -3.83
CA ALA A 62 -21.16 0.62 -4.79
C ALA A 62 -21.60 1.17 -6.15
N GLN A 63 -22.42 2.24 -6.17
CA GLN A 63 -22.83 2.94 -7.38
C GLN A 63 -21.63 3.55 -8.13
N GLY A 64 -20.71 4.18 -7.40
CA GLY A 64 -19.48 4.72 -7.98
C GLY A 64 -18.58 3.64 -8.58
N LEU A 65 -18.45 2.49 -7.90
CA LEU A 65 -17.69 1.35 -8.39
C LEU A 65 -18.33 0.74 -9.65
N LEU A 66 -19.65 0.61 -9.68
CA LEU A 66 -20.39 0.13 -10.85
C LEU A 66 -20.24 1.08 -12.04
N ALA A 67 -20.35 2.40 -11.82
CA ALA A 67 -20.14 3.40 -12.87
C ALA A 67 -18.74 3.28 -13.49
N LYS A 68 -17.71 3.16 -12.65
CA LYS A 68 -16.33 2.99 -13.11
C LYS A 68 -16.11 1.67 -13.87
N ALA A 69 -16.74 0.59 -13.43
CA ALA A 69 -16.66 -0.70 -14.12
C ALA A 69 -17.33 -0.66 -15.49
N LEU A 70 -18.51 -0.02 -15.60
CA LEU A 70 -19.20 0.19 -16.87
C LEU A 70 -18.39 1.07 -17.83
N ASP A 71 -17.77 2.15 -17.32
CA ASP A 71 -16.87 3.00 -18.10
C ASP A 71 -15.67 2.22 -18.65
N SER A 72 -15.07 1.36 -17.83
CA SER A 72 -13.97 0.49 -18.25
C SER A 72 -14.39 -0.48 -19.37
N VAL A 73 -15.56 -1.10 -19.27
CA VAL A 73 -16.08 -2.04 -20.30
C VAL A 73 -16.41 -1.27 -21.59
N SER A 74 -16.99 -0.08 -21.50
CA SER A 74 -17.29 0.75 -22.67
C SER A 74 -16.02 1.22 -23.39
N THR A 75 -15.00 1.60 -22.62
CA THR A 75 -13.68 1.96 -23.15
C THR A 75 -13.01 0.77 -23.85
N GLU A 76 -13.08 -0.40 -23.24
CA GLU A 76 -12.59 -1.65 -23.85
C GLU A 76 -13.30 -1.96 -25.16
N ARG A 77 -14.63 -1.81 -25.23
CA ARG A 77 -15.42 -1.98 -26.46
C ARG A 77 -14.91 -1.07 -27.57
N ALA A 78 -14.76 0.21 -27.27
CA ALA A 78 -14.31 1.20 -28.24
C ALA A 78 -12.89 0.95 -28.73
N ASP A 79 -11.99 0.55 -27.81
CA ASP A 79 -10.63 0.15 -28.16
C ASP A 79 -10.66 -1.03 -29.14
N ARG A 80 -11.43 -2.09 -28.83
CA ARG A 80 -11.54 -3.26 -29.70
C ARG A 80 -12.09 -2.93 -31.06
N GLN A 81 -13.16 -2.16 -31.12
CA GLN A 81 -13.73 -1.76 -32.41
C GLN A 81 -12.74 -0.97 -33.25
N SER A 82 -12.01 -0.05 -32.64
CA SER A 82 -11.00 0.75 -33.34
C SER A 82 -9.82 -0.10 -33.79
N PHE A 83 -9.34 -1.03 -32.96
CA PHE A 83 -8.23 -1.94 -33.32
C PHE A 83 -8.58 -2.89 -34.45
N VAL A 84 -9.79 -3.44 -34.47
CA VAL A 84 -10.26 -4.28 -35.59
C VAL A 84 -10.22 -3.52 -36.90
N SER A 85 -10.71 -2.27 -36.90
CA SER A 85 -10.71 -1.42 -38.10
C SER A 85 -9.28 -1.05 -38.54
N LEU A 86 -8.41 -0.72 -37.58
CA LEU A 86 -6.99 -0.40 -37.86
C LEU A 86 -6.25 -1.60 -38.43
N ARG A 87 -6.47 -2.80 -37.85
CA ARG A 87 -5.79 -4.04 -38.28
C ARG A 87 -6.20 -4.44 -39.69
N ALA A 88 -7.50 -4.34 -40.00
CA ALA A 88 -7.98 -4.61 -41.36
C ALA A 88 -7.37 -3.67 -42.39
N LEU A 89 -7.24 -2.40 -42.06
CA LEU A 89 -6.62 -1.40 -42.92
C LEU A 89 -5.11 -1.62 -43.06
N GLU A 90 -4.41 -1.90 -41.97
CA GLU A 90 -2.98 -2.22 -41.96
C GLU A 90 -2.68 -3.40 -42.89
N ASP A 91 -3.43 -4.49 -42.77
CA ASP A 91 -3.25 -5.68 -43.59
C ASP A 91 -3.46 -5.38 -45.10
N LEU A 92 -4.49 -4.58 -45.43
CA LEU A 92 -4.71 -4.14 -46.81
C LEU A 92 -3.58 -3.25 -47.34
N VAL A 93 -3.07 -2.32 -46.53
CA VAL A 93 -1.97 -1.41 -46.90
C VAL A 93 -0.66 -2.20 -47.06
N GLN A 94 -0.42 -3.21 -46.21
CA GLN A 94 0.74 -4.11 -46.34
C GLN A 94 0.69 -4.90 -47.66
N ARG A 95 -0.47 -5.49 -48.00
CA ARG A 95 -0.69 -6.22 -49.25
C ARG A 95 -0.58 -5.34 -50.51
N ALA A 96 -0.88 -4.05 -50.36
CA ALA A 96 -0.71 -3.04 -51.39
C ALA A 96 0.75 -2.56 -51.56
N GLY A 97 1.69 -3.11 -50.79
CA GLY A 97 3.12 -2.75 -50.85
C GLY A 97 3.52 -1.54 -50.05
N GLY A 98 2.67 -1.03 -49.16
CA GLY A 98 2.96 0.04 -48.20
C GLY A 98 3.08 1.46 -48.77
N SER A 99 3.13 1.64 -50.08
CA SER A 99 3.24 2.93 -50.74
C SER A 99 2.74 2.91 -52.20
N GLY A 100 2.53 4.07 -52.79
CA GLY A 100 2.19 4.23 -54.21
C GLY A 100 0.68 4.21 -54.52
N ASP A 101 0.36 4.04 -55.82
CA ASP A 101 -1.02 4.13 -56.32
C ASP A 101 -1.94 3.02 -55.76
N ALA A 102 -1.42 1.84 -55.50
CA ALA A 102 -2.19 0.76 -54.92
C ALA A 102 -2.69 1.10 -53.50
N VAL A 103 -1.84 1.73 -52.70
CA VAL A 103 -2.22 2.19 -51.34
C VAL A 103 -3.26 3.26 -51.38
N ARG A 104 -3.14 4.23 -52.32
CA ARG A 104 -4.17 5.29 -52.50
C ARG A 104 -5.52 4.69 -52.88
N ALA A 105 -5.51 3.73 -53.81
CA ALA A 105 -6.72 3.05 -54.25
C ALA A 105 -7.38 2.24 -53.10
N VAL A 106 -6.58 1.60 -52.23
CA VAL A 106 -7.08 0.92 -51.02
C VAL A 106 -7.73 1.92 -50.06
N VAL A 107 -7.10 3.07 -49.76
CA VAL A 107 -7.63 4.07 -48.84
C VAL A 107 -8.90 4.73 -49.41
N ASP A 108 -8.96 4.98 -50.72
CA ASP A 108 -10.16 5.52 -51.37
C ASP A 108 -11.34 4.53 -51.33
N SER A 109 -11.12 3.25 -51.56
CA SER A 109 -12.12 2.20 -51.42
C SER A 109 -12.56 2.05 -49.95
N TRP A 110 -11.64 2.20 -49.00
CA TRP A 110 -11.92 2.09 -47.56
C TRP A 110 -12.67 3.31 -46.99
N LYS A 111 -12.48 4.51 -47.57
CA LYS A 111 -13.11 5.75 -47.14
C LYS A 111 -14.62 5.64 -47.04
N THR A 112 -15.26 4.97 -47.99
CA THR A 112 -16.72 4.77 -48.02
C THR A 112 -17.23 3.83 -46.94
N GLN A 113 -16.33 3.10 -46.30
CA GLN A 113 -16.62 2.08 -45.32
C GLN A 113 -16.39 2.53 -43.86
N LEU A 114 -15.76 3.71 -43.68
CA LEU A 114 -15.47 4.25 -42.37
C LEU A 114 -16.73 4.80 -41.67
N PRO A 115 -16.87 4.65 -40.35
CA PRO A 115 -17.91 5.34 -39.59
C PRO A 115 -17.78 6.87 -39.77
N ALA A 116 -18.93 7.56 -39.73
CA ALA A 116 -18.93 9.02 -39.80
C ALA A 116 -18.04 9.61 -38.69
N GLY A 117 -17.20 10.59 -39.06
CA GLY A 117 -16.22 11.19 -38.14
C GLY A 117 -14.90 10.44 -37.97
N SER A 118 -14.71 9.33 -38.70
CA SER A 118 -13.43 8.64 -38.76
C SER A 118 -12.59 9.08 -39.94
N ALA A 119 -11.26 9.11 -39.78
CA ALA A 119 -10.33 9.47 -40.86
C ALA A 119 -9.11 8.52 -40.84
N VAL A 120 -8.51 8.34 -42.01
CA VAL A 120 -7.35 7.47 -42.23
C VAL A 120 -6.21 8.25 -42.87
N ARG A 121 -4.99 7.94 -42.47
CA ARG A 121 -3.76 8.51 -43.05
C ARG A 121 -2.72 7.39 -43.21
N VAL A 122 -2.02 7.37 -44.33
CA VAL A 122 -0.90 6.45 -44.58
C VAL A 122 0.35 7.26 -44.89
N VAL A 123 1.42 6.99 -44.15
CA VAL A 123 2.71 7.66 -44.29
C VAL A 123 3.76 6.64 -44.68
N ALA A 124 4.42 6.86 -45.80
CA ALA A 124 5.57 6.05 -46.20
C ALA A 124 6.89 6.65 -45.69
N PHE A 125 7.78 5.84 -45.19
CA PHE A 125 9.07 6.29 -44.69
C PHE A 125 10.08 6.52 -45.81
N SER A 126 9.91 5.85 -46.94
CA SER A 126 10.69 6.12 -48.16
C SER A 126 10.35 7.53 -48.69
N GLY A 127 11.30 8.47 -48.52
CA GLY A 127 11.13 9.88 -48.94
C GLY A 127 10.23 10.74 -48.03
N ILE A 128 9.82 10.21 -46.88
CA ILE A 128 9.01 10.93 -45.88
C ILE A 128 7.75 11.52 -46.54
N ARG A 129 6.88 10.63 -47.04
CA ARG A 129 5.70 11.05 -47.84
C ARG A 129 4.40 10.65 -47.16
N LEU A 130 3.44 11.57 -47.23
CA LEU A 130 2.03 11.28 -47.06
C LEU A 130 1.52 10.63 -48.34
N GLU A 131 1.22 9.33 -48.32
CA GLU A 131 0.79 8.59 -49.50
C GLU A 131 -0.72 8.74 -49.76
N ALA A 132 -1.52 8.66 -48.72
CA ALA A 132 -2.96 8.80 -48.76
C ALA A 132 -3.50 9.40 -47.46
N SER A 133 -4.55 10.20 -47.53
CA SER A 133 -5.21 10.74 -46.35
C SER A 133 -6.67 11.06 -46.64
N THR A 134 -7.52 10.80 -45.63
CA THR A 134 -8.91 11.24 -45.59
C THR A 134 -9.15 12.27 -44.47
N PHE A 135 -8.10 12.73 -43.80
CA PHE A 135 -8.19 13.77 -42.78
C PHE A 135 -8.66 15.10 -43.36
N PRO A 136 -9.53 15.83 -42.67
CA PRO A 136 -10.05 17.12 -43.17
C PRO A 136 -8.98 18.19 -43.42
N GLU A 137 -7.86 18.12 -42.73
CA GLU A 137 -6.71 19.01 -42.88
C GLU A 137 -5.85 18.75 -44.12
N ASP A 138 -5.94 17.56 -44.68
CA ASP A 138 -5.13 17.10 -45.81
C ASP A 138 -5.90 17.29 -47.15
N VAL A 139 -6.42 18.48 -47.39
CA VAL A 139 -7.22 18.82 -48.58
C VAL A 139 -6.57 19.98 -49.36
N GLY A 140 -6.84 20.09 -50.64
CA GLY A 140 -6.32 21.17 -51.52
C GLY A 140 -4.80 21.03 -51.73
N GLU A 141 -4.04 22.08 -51.43
CA GLU A 141 -2.57 22.08 -51.55
C GLU A 141 -1.88 21.11 -50.59
N ARG A 142 -2.55 20.70 -49.53
CA ARG A 142 -2.09 19.70 -48.56
C ARG A 142 -2.54 18.26 -48.88
N ALA A 143 -3.20 18.07 -50.02
CA ALA A 143 -3.67 16.73 -50.41
C ALA A 143 -2.50 15.75 -50.67
N ALA A 144 -2.73 14.48 -50.32
CA ALA A 144 -1.81 13.39 -50.65
C ALA A 144 -1.88 13.06 -52.17
N PRO A 145 -0.80 12.64 -52.83
CA PRO A 145 0.53 12.33 -52.26
C PRO A 145 1.45 13.58 -52.23
N ARG A 146 2.13 13.77 -51.12
CA ARG A 146 3.11 14.86 -50.93
C ARG A 146 4.20 14.51 -49.91
N ARG A 147 5.30 15.26 -49.90
CA ARG A 147 6.27 15.17 -48.80
C ARG A 147 5.70 15.86 -47.56
N LEU A 148 6.03 15.31 -46.39
CA LEU A 148 5.69 15.93 -45.11
C LEU A 148 6.46 17.23 -44.92
N SER A 149 5.78 18.27 -44.42
CA SER A 149 6.37 19.55 -44.08
C SER A 149 7.12 19.50 -42.74
N ARG A 150 7.89 20.58 -42.44
CA ARG A 150 8.58 20.67 -41.13
C ARG A 150 7.62 20.77 -39.94
N GLU A 151 6.44 21.29 -40.15
CA GLU A 151 5.39 21.43 -39.13
C GLU A 151 4.80 20.05 -38.76
N GLU A 152 4.87 19.09 -39.67
CA GLU A 152 4.39 17.71 -39.50
C GLU A 152 5.47 16.74 -38.91
N LYS A 153 6.56 17.33 -38.39
CA LYS A 153 7.60 16.55 -37.71
C LYS A 153 7.05 15.58 -36.64
N PRO A 154 6.05 15.93 -35.80
CA PRO A 154 5.49 14.99 -34.83
C PRO A 154 4.93 13.70 -35.45
N LEU A 155 4.34 13.81 -36.66
CA LEU A 155 3.84 12.64 -37.39
C LEU A 155 4.98 11.71 -37.81
N TYR A 156 6.06 12.27 -38.31
CA TYR A 156 7.26 11.50 -38.67
C TYR A 156 7.93 10.87 -37.44
N ASP A 157 8.09 11.63 -36.36
CA ASP A 157 8.70 11.15 -35.11
C ASP A 157 7.89 9.98 -34.51
N ARG A 158 6.55 9.99 -34.63
CA ARG A 158 5.68 8.87 -34.24
C ARG A 158 5.99 7.62 -35.05
N GLY A 159 6.10 7.77 -36.36
CA GLY A 159 6.47 6.66 -37.25
C GLY A 159 7.84 6.05 -36.92
N GLN A 160 8.83 6.89 -36.57
CA GLN A 160 10.16 6.41 -36.17
C GLN A 160 10.14 5.67 -34.82
N ARG A 161 9.30 6.10 -33.85
CA ARG A 161 9.12 5.35 -32.60
C ARG A 161 8.51 3.97 -32.83
N LEU A 162 7.48 3.89 -33.69
CA LEU A 162 6.87 2.60 -34.05
C LEU A 162 7.88 1.70 -34.74
N ARG A 163 8.69 2.21 -35.67
CA ARG A 163 9.75 1.47 -36.32
C ARG A 163 10.78 0.92 -35.33
N ALA A 164 11.28 1.78 -34.43
CA ALA A 164 12.25 1.38 -33.41
C ALA A 164 11.67 0.31 -32.48
N ALA A 165 10.40 0.38 -32.12
CA ALA A 165 9.72 -0.62 -31.28
C ALA A 165 9.65 -1.98 -31.98
N VAL A 166 9.38 -2.03 -33.30
CA VAL A 166 9.39 -3.28 -34.09
C VAL A 166 10.79 -3.87 -34.15
N GLU A 167 11.80 -3.05 -34.45
CA GLU A 167 13.20 -3.48 -34.58
C GLU A 167 13.71 -4.03 -33.24
N THR A 168 13.44 -3.34 -32.11
CA THR A 168 13.81 -3.82 -30.76
C THR A 168 13.15 -5.14 -30.41
N ASN A 169 11.86 -5.31 -30.70
CA ASN A 169 11.16 -6.57 -30.45
C ASN A 169 11.73 -7.75 -31.24
N ARG A 170 12.24 -7.49 -32.45
CA ARG A 170 12.92 -8.51 -33.27
C ARG A 170 14.28 -8.91 -32.70
N GLU A 171 15.09 -7.92 -32.29
CA GLU A 171 16.41 -8.16 -31.71
C GLU A 171 16.32 -8.95 -30.41
N GLU A 172 15.32 -8.65 -29.58
CA GLU A 172 15.09 -9.36 -28.32
C GLU A 172 14.50 -10.77 -28.50
N GLY A 173 14.14 -11.18 -29.74
CA GLY A 173 13.45 -12.44 -30.00
C GLY A 173 12.14 -12.60 -29.26
N SER A 174 11.61 -11.48 -28.77
CA SER A 174 10.42 -11.48 -27.96
C SER A 174 9.19 -11.49 -28.86
N ALA A 175 8.30 -12.44 -28.62
CA ALA A 175 6.96 -12.43 -29.19
C ALA A 175 6.09 -11.31 -28.58
N ARG A 176 6.70 -10.23 -28.07
CA ARG A 176 5.97 -9.06 -27.57
C ARG A 176 5.28 -8.40 -28.75
N LYS A 177 3.98 -8.41 -28.66
CA LYS A 177 3.12 -7.77 -29.62
C LYS A 177 3.30 -6.26 -29.56
N LEU A 178 3.34 -5.63 -30.71
CA LEU A 178 3.46 -4.20 -30.84
C LEU A 178 2.31 -3.50 -30.11
N GLU A 179 2.65 -2.59 -29.23
CA GLU A 179 1.67 -1.65 -28.71
C GLU A 179 1.38 -0.61 -29.79
N VAL A 180 0.11 -0.54 -30.21
CA VAL A 180 -0.39 0.56 -31.02
C VAL A 180 -0.31 1.83 -30.18
N GLU A 181 0.33 2.88 -30.70
CA GLU A 181 0.23 4.20 -30.09
C GLU A 181 -1.21 4.69 -30.21
N ALA A 182 -1.83 4.99 -29.07
CA ALA A 182 -3.18 5.54 -29.00
C ALA A 182 -3.12 6.91 -28.32
N GLU A 183 -3.51 7.96 -29.04
CA GLU A 183 -3.57 9.33 -28.55
C GLU A 183 -5.03 9.79 -28.48
N ALA A 184 -5.41 10.45 -27.38
CA ALA A 184 -6.75 11.04 -27.26
C ALA A 184 -6.83 12.32 -28.08
N LEU A 185 -7.87 12.43 -28.93
CA LEU A 185 -8.16 13.64 -29.69
C LEU A 185 -8.97 14.65 -28.86
N PRO A 186 -8.85 15.94 -29.12
CA PRO A 186 -9.57 16.98 -28.38
C PRO A 186 -11.09 16.87 -28.44
N ASP A 187 -11.63 16.25 -29.48
CA ASP A 187 -13.06 16.01 -29.70
C ASP A 187 -13.58 14.79 -28.95
N GLY A 188 -12.72 14.08 -28.20
CA GLY A 188 -13.05 12.84 -27.48
C GLY A 188 -12.90 11.58 -28.34
N GLY A 189 -12.46 11.69 -29.58
CA GLY A 189 -12.05 10.59 -30.43
C GLY A 189 -10.66 10.08 -30.05
N ARG A 190 -10.18 9.08 -30.79
CA ARG A 190 -8.83 8.51 -30.63
C ARG A 190 -8.10 8.45 -31.94
N LEU A 191 -6.80 8.71 -31.88
CA LEU A 191 -5.87 8.50 -32.98
C LEU A 191 -5.05 7.27 -32.67
N LEU A 192 -5.15 6.26 -33.52
CA LEU A 192 -4.43 4.99 -33.43
C LEU A 192 -3.40 4.93 -34.55
N SER A 193 -2.17 4.50 -34.25
CA SER A 193 -1.08 4.41 -35.22
C SER A 193 -0.47 3.02 -35.19
N ALA A 194 -0.35 2.39 -36.36
CA ALA A 194 0.26 1.08 -36.53
C ALA A 194 1.38 1.11 -37.59
N PRO A 195 2.46 0.31 -37.45
CA PRO A 195 3.49 0.20 -38.45
C PRO A 195 2.99 -0.60 -39.66
N VAL A 196 3.49 -0.30 -40.83
CA VAL A 196 3.27 -1.05 -42.07
C VAL A 196 4.54 -1.82 -42.37
N GLU A 197 4.44 -3.15 -42.35
CA GLU A 197 5.57 -4.05 -42.64
C GLU A 197 5.42 -4.70 -44.02
N VAL A 198 6.45 -4.59 -44.84
CA VAL A 198 6.52 -5.26 -46.15
C VAL A 198 7.85 -6.02 -46.22
N GLU A 199 7.78 -7.29 -46.57
CA GLU A 199 8.97 -8.18 -46.67
C GLU A 199 9.89 -8.14 -45.43
N GLY A 200 9.27 -8.02 -44.26
CA GLY A 200 10.00 -8.01 -43.00
C GLY A 200 10.66 -6.66 -42.64
N SER A 201 10.40 -5.59 -43.37
CA SER A 201 10.89 -4.25 -43.03
C SER A 201 9.70 -3.28 -42.78
N VAL A 202 9.86 -2.37 -41.83
CA VAL A 202 8.85 -1.31 -41.55
C VAL A 202 9.04 -0.21 -42.60
N VAL A 203 8.12 -0.16 -43.56
CA VAL A 203 8.16 0.77 -44.72
C VAL A 203 7.34 2.05 -44.48
N GLY A 204 6.42 2.04 -43.50
CA GLY A 204 5.54 3.16 -43.23
C GLY A 204 4.73 2.99 -41.97
N MET A 205 3.73 3.83 -41.79
CA MET A 205 2.70 3.70 -40.75
C MET A 205 1.33 4.04 -41.30
N VAL A 206 0.32 3.46 -40.69
CA VAL A 206 -1.09 3.80 -40.90
C VAL A 206 -1.66 4.42 -39.64
N GLU A 207 -2.42 5.48 -39.78
CA GLU A 207 -3.16 6.14 -38.71
C GLU A 207 -4.65 6.06 -38.97
N LEU A 208 -5.40 5.81 -37.90
CA LEU A 208 -6.86 5.80 -37.88
C LEU A 208 -7.33 6.75 -36.78
N ALA A 209 -7.99 7.86 -37.15
CA ALA A 209 -8.77 8.66 -36.22
C ALA A 209 -10.18 8.08 -36.12
N THR A 210 -10.65 7.86 -34.91
CA THR A 210 -12.00 7.35 -34.65
C THR A 210 -12.89 8.44 -34.11
N ALA A 211 -14.18 8.33 -34.39
CA ALA A 211 -15.20 9.22 -33.81
C ALA A 211 -15.19 9.14 -32.25
N PRO A 212 -15.73 10.19 -31.59
CA PRO A 212 -15.92 10.15 -30.13
C PRO A 212 -16.69 8.92 -29.68
N LEU A 213 -16.27 8.37 -28.53
CA LEU A 213 -16.90 7.20 -27.96
C LEU A 213 -18.34 7.47 -27.53
N ALA A 214 -19.22 6.50 -27.74
CA ALA A 214 -20.56 6.53 -27.15
C ALA A 214 -20.43 6.64 -25.62
N ALA A 215 -21.24 7.50 -25.01
CA ALA A 215 -21.23 7.70 -23.57
C ALA A 215 -21.50 6.33 -22.85
N PRO A 216 -20.74 6.02 -21.78
CA PRO A 216 -20.93 4.78 -21.05
C PRO A 216 -22.33 4.69 -20.44
N LEU A 217 -22.84 3.47 -20.29
CA LEU A 217 -24.08 3.22 -19.57
C LEU A 217 -23.95 3.76 -18.13
N LYS A 218 -24.93 4.58 -17.73
CA LYS A 218 -24.98 5.11 -16.37
C LYS A 218 -25.76 4.14 -15.47
N PRO A 219 -25.27 3.83 -14.27
CA PRO A 219 -26.03 3.06 -13.30
C PRO A 219 -27.38 3.73 -12.97
N SER A 220 -28.42 2.92 -12.81
CA SER A 220 -29.78 3.42 -12.53
C SER A 220 -29.89 4.02 -11.13
N LEU A 221 -30.16 5.33 -11.05
CA LEU A 221 -30.45 6.03 -9.80
C LEU A 221 -31.75 5.52 -9.11
N PRO A 222 -32.86 5.26 -9.83
CA PRO A 222 -34.05 4.66 -9.25
C PRO A 222 -33.79 3.33 -8.56
N THR A 223 -32.96 2.45 -9.15
CA THR A 223 -32.61 1.15 -8.56
C THR A 223 -31.81 1.35 -7.28
N LEU A 224 -30.86 2.29 -7.25
CA LEU A 224 -30.11 2.64 -6.03
C LEU A 224 -31.09 3.07 -4.92
N LEU A 225 -31.99 4.00 -5.22
CA LEU A 225 -32.97 4.51 -4.27
C LEU A 225 -33.90 3.42 -3.75
N LEU A 226 -34.33 2.50 -4.63
CA LEU A 226 -35.15 1.36 -4.23
C LEU A 226 -34.42 0.43 -3.27
N CYS A 227 -33.17 0.06 -3.57
CA CYS A 227 -32.34 -0.77 -2.70
C CYS A 227 -31.99 -0.09 -1.36
N TRP A 228 -32.07 1.21 -1.27
CA TRP A 228 -31.84 2.00 -0.06
C TRP A 228 -33.11 2.19 0.75
N LEU A 229 -34.15 2.75 0.11
CA LEU A 229 -35.35 3.22 0.82
C LEU A 229 -36.32 2.08 1.19
N LEU A 230 -36.40 1.02 0.37
CA LEU A 230 -37.30 -0.10 0.67
C LEU A 230 -36.91 -0.87 1.95
N PRO A 231 -35.65 -1.32 2.13
CA PRO A 231 -35.21 -1.93 3.38
C PRO A 231 -35.38 -1.01 4.59
N LEU A 232 -35.13 0.30 4.41
CA LEU A 232 -35.32 1.30 5.45
C LEU A 232 -36.79 1.45 5.86
N ALA A 233 -37.70 1.51 4.88
CA ALA A 233 -39.15 1.60 5.13
C ALA A 233 -39.66 0.34 5.86
N LEU A 234 -39.23 -0.85 5.44
CA LEU A 234 -39.56 -2.10 6.11
C LEU A 234 -39.06 -2.14 7.55
N CYS A 235 -37.83 -1.67 7.78
CA CYS A 235 -37.26 -1.58 9.12
C CYS A 235 -37.99 -0.51 9.98
N ALA A 236 -38.41 0.61 9.39
CA ALA A 236 -39.20 1.63 10.07
C ALA A 236 -40.55 1.07 10.50
N VAL A 237 -41.28 0.35 9.63
CA VAL A 237 -42.52 -0.34 9.98
C VAL A 237 -42.30 -1.37 11.09
N ALA A 238 -41.24 -2.18 10.99
CA ALA A 238 -40.87 -3.15 12.02
C ALA A 238 -40.60 -2.48 13.39
N SER A 239 -40.09 -1.25 13.40
CA SER A 239 -39.81 -0.50 14.63
C SER A 239 -41.04 -0.15 15.45
N PHE A 240 -42.23 -0.12 14.86
CA PHE A 240 -43.48 0.09 15.58
C PHE A 240 -43.95 -1.20 16.26
N VAL A 241 -43.65 -2.35 15.71
CA VAL A 241 -44.09 -3.68 16.21
C VAL A 241 -43.06 -4.24 17.20
N VAL A 242 -41.76 -4.08 16.88
CA VAL A 242 -40.66 -4.64 17.67
C VAL A 242 -40.24 -3.70 18.80
N ARG A 243 -40.54 -4.10 20.04
CA ARG A 243 -40.18 -3.31 21.25
C ARG A 243 -38.77 -3.58 21.75
N ARG A 244 -38.19 -4.79 21.49
CA ARG A 244 -36.84 -5.15 21.96
C ARG A 244 -35.76 -4.61 20.98
N GLN A 245 -34.84 -3.81 21.51
CA GLN A 245 -33.75 -3.21 20.72
C GLN A 245 -32.88 -4.24 19.96
N GLY A 246 -32.54 -5.36 20.62
CA GLY A 246 -31.72 -6.41 19.96
C GLY A 246 -32.40 -7.02 18.74
N VAL A 247 -33.73 -7.22 18.77
CA VAL A 247 -34.48 -7.74 17.63
C VAL A 247 -34.52 -6.69 16.50
N LEU A 248 -34.67 -5.41 16.83
CA LEU A 248 -34.65 -4.34 15.82
C LEU A 248 -33.28 -4.21 15.16
N VAL A 249 -32.18 -4.35 15.90
CA VAL A 249 -30.82 -4.41 15.33
C VAL A 249 -30.70 -5.61 14.40
N ALA A 250 -31.17 -6.80 14.79
CA ALA A 250 -31.14 -7.97 13.93
C ALA A 250 -31.94 -7.78 12.63
N VAL A 251 -33.13 -7.20 12.71
CA VAL A 251 -33.96 -6.84 11.52
C VAL A 251 -33.20 -5.84 10.62
N SER A 252 -32.51 -4.86 11.22
CA SER A 252 -31.73 -3.88 10.45
C SER A 252 -30.51 -4.50 9.77
N VAL A 253 -29.87 -5.51 10.38
CA VAL A 253 -28.79 -6.28 9.75
C VAL A 253 -29.33 -7.07 8.55
N VAL A 254 -30.50 -7.71 8.69
CA VAL A 254 -31.13 -8.40 7.57
C VAL A 254 -31.48 -7.41 6.45
N ALA A 255 -32.03 -6.24 6.79
CA ALA A 255 -32.36 -5.19 5.83
C ALA A 255 -31.10 -4.68 5.08
N LEU A 256 -29.97 -4.52 5.79
CA LEU A 256 -28.67 -4.16 5.21
C LEU A 256 -28.21 -5.21 4.18
N VAL A 257 -28.24 -6.48 4.57
CA VAL A 257 -27.83 -7.59 3.69
C VAL A 257 -28.73 -7.70 2.46
N VAL A 258 -30.03 -7.56 2.63
CA VAL A 258 -31.00 -7.59 1.51
C VAL A 258 -30.78 -6.41 0.56
N GLY A 259 -30.61 -5.18 1.08
CA GLY A 259 -30.37 -4.00 0.26
C GLY A 259 -29.08 -4.08 -0.57
N LEU A 260 -27.98 -4.46 0.07
CA LEU A 260 -26.69 -4.65 -0.63
C LEU A 260 -26.70 -5.86 -1.57
N GLY A 261 -27.34 -6.97 -1.19
CA GLY A 261 -27.47 -8.15 -2.03
C GLY A 261 -28.30 -7.89 -3.29
N ALA A 262 -29.40 -7.16 -3.16
CA ALA A 262 -30.25 -6.75 -4.29
C ALA A 262 -29.46 -5.83 -5.25
N TYR A 263 -28.71 -4.86 -4.69
CA TYR A 263 -27.87 -3.99 -5.51
C TYR A 263 -26.69 -4.74 -6.17
N GLY A 264 -26.09 -5.71 -5.49
CA GLY A 264 -25.07 -6.60 -6.05
C GLY A 264 -25.62 -7.42 -7.24
N SER A 265 -26.80 -7.97 -7.12
CA SER A 265 -27.48 -8.69 -8.20
C SER A 265 -27.78 -7.79 -9.41
N TYR A 266 -28.25 -6.57 -9.17
CA TYR A 266 -28.43 -5.55 -10.20
C TYR A 266 -27.10 -5.21 -10.89
N SER A 267 -26.04 -4.99 -10.13
CA SER A 267 -24.70 -4.67 -10.66
C SER A 267 -24.16 -5.81 -11.55
N LEU A 268 -24.35 -7.05 -11.14
CA LEU A 268 -23.96 -8.22 -11.94
C LEU A 268 -24.78 -8.33 -13.23
N GLY A 269 -26.07 -8.06 -13.17
CA GLY A 269 -26.95 -8.06 -14.34
C GLY A 269 -26.55 -7.01 -15.37
N THR A 270 -26.32 -5.76 -14.93
CA THR A 270 -25.95 -4.66 -15.82
C THR A 270 -24.56 -4.83 -16.43
N LEU A 271 -23.55 -5.20 -15.63
CA LEU A 271 -22.21 -5.50 -16.15
C LEU A 271 -22.22 -6.70 -17.10
N GLY A 272 -22.97 -7.75 -16.76
CA GLY A 272 -23.09 -8.92 -17.62
C GLY A 272 -23.72 -8.62 -18.97
N ALA A 273 -24.76 -7.78 -19.00
CA ALA A 273 -25.38 -7.33 -20.23
C ALA A 273 -24.41 -6.49 -21.09
N GLU A 274 -23.66 -5.57 -20.47
CA GLU A 274 -22.69 -4.72 -21.18
C GLU A 274 -21.52 -5.54 -21.75
N VAL A 275 -20.99 -6.50 -21.00
CA VAL A 275 -19.92 -7.38 -21.48
C VAL A 275 -20.40 -8.22 -22.66
N ARG A 276 -21.57 -8.86 -22.57
CA ARG A 276 -22.11 -9.63 -23.70
C ARG A 276 -22.41 -8.75 -24.91
N GLY A 277 -23.01 -7.57 -24.69
CA GLY A 277 -23.25 -6.60 -25.77
C GLY A 277 -21.94 -6.16 -26.44
N THR A 278 -20.89 -5.92 -25.68
CA THR A 278 -19.56 -5.61 -26.20
C THR A 278 -19.03 -6.72 -27.11
N GLN A 279 -19.17 -7.97 -26.70
CA GLN A 279 -18.65 -9.13 -27.44
C GLN A 279 -19.40 -9.37 -28.75
N THR A 280 -20.72 -9.28 -28.72
CA THR A 280 -21.54 -9.42 -29.95
C THR A 280 -21.21 -8.33 -30.94
N LEU A 281 -21.10 -7.09 -30.51
CA LEU A 281 -20.74 -5.96 -31.38
C LEU A 281 -19.33 -6.07 -31.97
N VAL A 282 -18.34 -6.51 -31.18
CA VAL A 282 -16.98 -6.75 -31.69
C VAL A 282 -16.97 -7.90 -32.70
N ALA A 283 -17.68 -9.01 -32.42
CA ALA A 283 -17.77 -10.13 -33.36
C ALA A 283 -18.44 -9.75 -34.68
N GLU A 284 -19.52 -8.99 -34.64
CA GLU A 284 -20.19 -8.46 -35.82
C GLU A 284 -19.26 -7.56 -36.63
N GLN A 285 -18.50 -6.68 -35.94
CA GLN A 285 -17.55 -5.81 -36.60
C GLN A 285 -16.39 -6.58 -37.23
N VAL A 286 -15.86 -7.60 -36.57
CA VAL A 286 -14.81 -8.48 -37.14
C VAL A 286 -15.28 -9.11 -38.42
N ARG A 287 -16.51 -9.66 -38.46
CA ARG A 287 -17.11 -10.22 -39.67
C ARG A 287 -17.25 -9.17 -40.77
N ALA A 288 -17.86 -8.02 -40.45
CA ALA A 288 -18.07 -6.96 -41.41
C ALA A 288 -16.77 -6.42 -41.98
N MET A 289 -15.71 -6.25 -41.15
CA MET A 289 -14.40 -5.81 -41.62
C MET A 289 -13.70 -6.87 -42.46
N SER A 290 -13.84 -8.16 -42.10
CA SER A 290 -13.30 -9.27 -42.90
C SER A 290 -13.92 -9.33 -44.30
N GLU A 291 -15.26 -9.25 -44.38
CA GLU A 291 -15.99 -9.26 -45.66
C GLU A 291 -15.59 -8.07 -46.54
N ARG A 292 -15.48 -6.87 -45.93
CA ARG A 292 -15.06 -5.64 -46.62
C ARG A 292 -13.62 -5.72 -47.11
N ALA A 293 -12.70 -6.23 -46.28
CA ALA A 293 -11.30 -6.40 -46.68
C ALA A 293 -11.17 -7.37 -47.85
N GLN A 294 -11.92 -8.50 -47.83
CA GLN A 294 -11.98 -9.44 -48.93
C GLN A 294 -12.53 -8.80 -50.23
N ALA A 295 -13.57 -7.98 -50.13
CA ALA A 295 -14.13 -7.27 -51.28
C ALA A 295 -13.11 -6.29 -51.87
N VAL A 296 -12.39 -5.51 -51.05
CA VAL A 296 -11.31 -4.61 -51.53
C VAL A 296 -10.17 -5.39 -52.16
N MET A 297 -9.76 -6.51 -51.59
CA MET A 297 -8.73 -7.36 -52.17
C MET A 297 -9.10 -7.93 -53.54
N ALA A 298 -10.36 -8.39 -53.67
CA ALA A 298 -10.87 -8.89 -54.96
C ALA A 298 -10.94 -7.76 -56.02
N GLU A 299 -11.46 -6.61 -55.65
CA GLU A 299 -11.57 -5.42 -56.51
C GLU A 299 -10.20 -4.94 -57.01
N ARG A 300 -9.17 -4.98 -56.12
CA ARG A 300 -7.84 -4.44 -56.39
C ARG A 300 -6.83 -5.51 -56.78
N GLN A 301 -7.24 -6.77 -56.95
CA GLN A 301 -6.38 -7.90 -57.30
C GLN A 301 -5.15 -8.07 -56.37
N LEU A 302 -5.33 -7.80 -55.07
CA LEU A 302 -4.26 -7.95 -54.10
C LEU A 302 -4.05 -9.43 -53.75
N ALA A 303 -2.83 -9.78 -53.29
CA ALA A 303 -2.52 -11.14 -52.89
C ALA A 303 -3.44 -11.62 -51.74
N THR A 304 -4.03 -12.80 -51.90
CA THR A 304 -4.98 -13.38 -50.95
C THR A 304 -4.33 -14.34 -49.94
N GLU A 305 -3.05 -14.65 -50.09
CA GLU A 305 -2.32 -15.55 -49.20
C GLU A 305 -1.37 -14.77 -48.27
N PRO A 306 -1.32 -15.12 -46.97
CA PRO A 306 -2.20 -16.05 -46.28
C PRO A 306 -3.64 -15.55 -46.21
N ALA A 307 -4.63 -16.47 -46.12
CA ALA A 307 -6.03 -16.12 -46.04
C ALA A 307 -6.32 -15.28 -44.80
N LEU A 308 -7.11 -14.18 -44.94
CA LEU A 308 -7.57 -13.37 -43.85
C LEU A 308 -8.62 -14.15 -43.01
N ARG A 309 -8.27 -14.48 -41.79
CA ARG A 309 -9.21 -15.11 -40.84
C ARG A 309 -9.80 -14.04 -39.93
N PRO A 310 -11.11 -13.99 -39.76
CA PRO A 310 -11.74 -12.99 -38.90
C PRO A 310 -11.13 -12.93 -37.48
N GLY A 311 -10.83 -14.09 -36.88
CA GLY A 311 -10.25 -14.17 -35.55
C GLY A 311 -8.84 -13.65 -35.42
N ASP A 312 -8.07 -13.61 -36.51
CA ASP A 312 -6.68 -13.09 -36.49
C ASP A 312 -6.66 -11.59 -36.16
N TRP A 313 -7.74 -10.88 -36.38
CA TRP A 313 -7.85 -9.43 -36.08
C TRP A 313 -8.27 -9.13 -34.64
N ASP A 314 -8.95 -10.05 -33.95
CA ASP A 314 -9.20 -9.96 -32.52
C ASP A 314 -8.02 -10.50 -31.71
N ALA A 315 -7.35 -11.48 -32.29
CA ALA A 315 -6.35 -12.27 -31.64
C ALA A 315 -4.98 -11.62 -31.66
N ASP A 316 -4.74 -10.40 -31.37
CA ASP A 316 -3.43 -10.26 -30.92
C ASP A 316 -2.36 -9.44 -31.57
N ALA A 317 -2.68 -8.63 -32.52
CA ALA A 317 -1.64 -7.76 -33.01
C ALA A 317 -1.29 -6.64 -32.02
N TYR A 318 -2.26 -6.20 -31.22
CA TYR A 318 -2.14 -4.98 -30.43
C TYR A 318 -2.54 -5.19 -28.96
N ARG A 319 -1.72 -4.75 -28.03
CA ARG A 319 -1.92 -4.78 -26.59
C ARG A 319 -2.37 -6.14 -26.06
N ARG A 320 -3.22 -6.36 -25.20
CA ARG A 320 -3.63 -7.66 -24.65
C ARG A 320 -4.80 -8.24 -25.45
N PRO A 321 -4.63 -9.33 -26.19
CA PRO A 321 -5.73 -10.02 -26.84
C PRO A 321 -6.67 -10.58 -25.78
N LEU A 322 -7.96 -10.40 -25.97
CA LEU A 322 -8.94 -11.04 -25.14
C LEU A 322 -9.43 -12.37 -25.73
N GLY A 323 -9.12 -12.62 -27.01
CA GLY A 323 -9.57 -13.84 -27.69
C GLY A 323 -11.09 -13.94 -27.73
N LEU A 324 -11.78 -12.81 -27.83
CA LEU A 324 -13.25 -12.76 -27.77
C LEU A 324 -13.93 -13.38 -28.97
N VAL A 325 -13.20 -13.46 -30.09
CA VAL A 325 -13.70 -13.98 -31.36
C VAL A 325 -12.86 -15.18 -31.80
N SER A 326 -13.52 -16.27 -32.20
CA SER A 326 -12.84 -17.45 -32.77
C SER A 326 -12.27 -17.12 -34.16
N PRO A 327 -11.34 -17.96 -34.71
CA PRO A 327 -10.85 -17.79 -36.08
C PRO A 327 -11.95 -17.73 -37.13
N GLU A 328 -13.10 -18.35 -36.87
CA GLU A 328 -14.27 -18.36 -37.76
C GLU A 328 -15.17 -17.14 -37.58
N GLY A 329 -14.82 -16.17 -36.69
CA GLY A 329 -15.60 -14.97 -36.44
C GLY A 329 -16.80 -15.15 -35.50
N GLN A 330 -16.83 -16.25 -34.71
CA GLN A 330 -17.84 -16.47 -33.68
C GLN A 330 -17.37 -15.99 -32.31
N VAL A 331 -18.32 -15.64 -31.44
CA VAL A 331 -18.03 -15.26 -30.06
C VAL A 331 -17.45 -16.44 -29.30
N ASN A 332 -16.31 -16.26 -28.65
CA ASN A 332 -15.66 -17.28 -27.84
C ASN A 332 -16.30 -17.36 -26.45
N GLU A 333 -17.28 -18.23 -26.30
CA GLU A 333 -18.06 -18.40 -25.07
C GLU A 333 -17.19 -18.77 -23.84
N SER A 334 -16.06 -19.43 -24.02
CA SER A 334 -15.17 -19.78 -22.92
C SER A 334 -14.49 -18.56 -22.30
N VAL A 335 -14.07 -17.62 -23.14
CA VAL A 335 -13.45 -16.34 -22.69
C VAL A 335 -14.51 -15.45 -22.06
N VAL A 336 -15.70 -15.44 -22.64
CA VAL A 336 -16.88 -14.73 -22.07
C VAL A 336 -17.19 -15.22 -20.67
N SER A 337 -17.32 -16.54 -20.50
CA SER A 337 -17.67 -17.14 -19.22
C SER A 337 -16.57 -16.92 -18.17
N ALA A 338 -15.30 -16.99 -18.54
CA ALA A 338 -14.17 -16.67 -17.66
C ALA A 338 -14.21 -15.20 -17.21
N ARG A 339 -14.47 -14.26 -18.12
CA ARG A 339 -14.59 -12.83 -17.80
C ARG A 339 -15.80 -12.54 -16.90
N MET A 340 -16.92 -13.22 -17.15
CA MET A 340 -18.11 -13.12 -16.30
C MET A 340 -17.84 -13.63 -14.87
N GLU A 341 -17.09 -14.71 -14.71
CA GLU A 341 -16.75 -15.24 -13.38
C GLU A 341 -15.76 -14.32 -12.64
N GLU A 342 -14.81 -13.74 -13.35
CA GLU A 342 -13.93 -12.71 -12.80
C GLU A 342 -14.73 -11.49 -12.30
N LEU A 343 -15.64 -10.96 -13.10
CA LEU A 343 -16.52 -9.85 -12.71
C LEU A 343 -17.40 -10.22 -11.52
N ARG A 344 -17.99 -11.44 -11.53
CA ARG A 344 -18.79 -11.94 -10.43
C ARG A 344 -18.01 -12.00 -9.12
N SER A 345 -16.79 -12.53 -9.16
CA SER A 345 -15.91 -12.60 -7.99
C SER A 345 -15.52 -11.19 -7.50
N GLY A 346 -15.27 -10.26 -8.42
CA GLY A 346 -14.96 -8.86 -8.12
C GLY A 346 -16.11 -8.12 -7.44
N VAL A 347 -17.31 -8.19 -8.03
CA VAL A 347 -18.54 -7.60 -7.46
C VAL A 347 -18.87 -8.22 -6.11
N SER A 348 -18.79 -9.55 -5.99
CA SER A 348 -19.05 -10.25 -4.72
C SER A 348 -18.09 -9.79 -3.62
N ARG A 349 -16.81 -9.69 -3.90
CA ARG A 349 -15.80 -9.18 -2.93
C ARG A 349 -16.08 -7.73 -2.52
N ALA A 350 -16.39 -6.86 -3.48
CA ALA A 350 -16.71 -5.46 -3.21
C ALA A 350 -17.96 -5.31 -2.34
N ILE A 351 -19.06 -5.98 -2.69
CA ILE A 351 -20.31 -5.96 -1.92
C ILE A 351 -20.12 -6.56 -0.53
N THR A 352 -19.36 -7.66 -0.39
CA THR A 352 -19.05 -8.26 0.92
C THR A 352 -18.23 -7.31 1.78
N GLY A 353 -17.18 -6.68 1.23
CA GLY A 353 -16.37 -5.71 1.96
C GLY A 353 -17.16 -4.49 2.43
N LEU A 354 -17.99 -3.92 1.54
CA LEU A 354 -18.90 -2.83 1.87
C LEU A 354 -19.94 -3.26 2.91
N GLY A 355 -20.44 -4.50 2.82
CA GLY A 355 -21.38 -5.07 3.78
C GLY A 355 -20.80 -5.18 5.18
N VAL A 356 -19.57 -5.68 5.30
CA VAL A 356 -18.86 -5.76 6.59
C VAL A 356 -18.63 -4.37 7.18
N ALA A 357 -18.15 -3.42 6.38
CA ALA A 357 -17.94 -2.04 6.83
C ALA A 357 -19.25 -1.38 7.29
N ALA A 358 -20.32 -1.52 6.49
CA ALA A 358 -21.64 -0.99 6.82
C ALA A 358 -22.23 -1.65 8.06
N LEU A 359 -22.01 -2.95 8.27
CA LEU A 359 -22.43 -3.68 9.47
C LEU A 359 -21.74 -3.11 10.74
N VAL A 360 -20.43 -2.87 10.68
CA VAL A 360 -19.69 -2.27 11.81
C VAL A 360 -20.26 -0.89 12.15
N VAL A 361 -20.51 -0.05 11.14
CA VAL A 361 -21.11 1.28 11.33
C VAL A 361 -22.52 1.18 11.90
N LEU A 362 -23.36 0.29 11.37
CA LEU A 362 -24.71 0.05 11.85
C LEU A 362 -24.71 -0.38 13.32
N LEU A 363 -23.87 -1.34 13.70
CA LEU A 363 -23.75 -1.81 15.07
C LEU A 363 -23.23 -0.71 16.00
N PHE A 364 -22.22 0.04 15.59
CA PHE A 364 -21.66 1.13 16.38
C PHE A 364 -22.72 2.22 16.68
N ILE A 365 -23.47 2.65 15.67
CA ILE A 365 -24.54 3.66 15.83
C ILE A 365 -25.72 3.05 16.58
N GLY A 366 -26.18 1.86 16.18
CA GLY A 366 -27.37 1.20 16.70
C GLY A 366 -27.25 0.81 18.18
N LEU A 367 -26.06 0.38 18.61
CA LEU A 367 -25.77 0.09 20.02
C LEU A 367 -25.46 1.34 20.86
N GLY A 368 -25.50 2.51 20.25
CA GLY A 368 -25.35 3.81 20.93
C GLY A 368 -23.91 4.26 21.14
N GLY A 369 -22.96 3.70 20.38
CA GLY A 369 -21.55 4.11 20.40
C GLY A 369 -21.37 5.60 20.16
N VAL A 370 -21.97 6.13 19.09
CA VAL A 370 -21.94 7.58 18.78
C VAL A 370 -22.46 8.43 19.94
N HIS A 371 -23.60 8.03 20.52
CA HIS A 371 -24.17 8.79 21.62
C HIS A 371 -23.26 8.80 22.86
N ARG A 372 -22.67 7.67 23.23
CA ARG A 372 -21.71 7.60 24.34
C ARG A 372 -20.50 8.46 24.06
N THR A 373 -19.91 8.35 22.85
CA THR A 373 -18.77 9.16 22.46
C THR A 373 -19.07 10.64 22.51
N VAL A 374 -20.20 11.07 21.91
CA VAL A 374 -20.62 12.49 21.94
C VAL A 374 -20.89 12.95 23.37
N ALA A 375 -21.59 12.15 24.18
CA ALA A 375 -21.84 12.50 25.59
C ALA A 375 -20.54 12.70 26.37
N THR A 376 -19.59 11.78 26.24
CA THR A 376 -18.26 11.89 26.86
C THR A 376 -17.48 13.12 26.38
N VAL A 377 -17.53 13.42 25.07
CA VAL A 377 -16.87 14.62 24.53
C VAL A 377 -17.52 15.90 25.03
N VAL A 378 -18.86 15.95 25.08
CA VAL A 378 -19.59 17.12 25.56
C VAL A 378 -19.37 17.33 27.06
N GLU A 379 -19.40 16.27 27.86
CA GLU A 379 -19.14 16.29 29.29
C GLU A 379 -17.71 16.80 29.60
N ASN A 380 -16.74 16.37 28.82
CA ASN A 380 -15.34 16.75 28.97
C ASN A 380 -14.87 17.75 27.89
N ARG A 381 -15.76 18.60 27.40
CA ARG A 381 -15.53 19.50 26.27
C ARG A 381 -14.26 20.36 26.40
N THR A 382 -13.98 20.83 27.58
CA THR A 382 -12.83 21.69 27.85
C THR A 382 -11.52 20.90 27.66
N ALA A 383 -11.44 19.68 28.19
CA ALA A 383 -10.27 18.81 28.00
C ALA A 383 -10.06 18.46 26.52
N TYR A 384 -11.15 18.06 25.85
CA TYR A 384 -11.05 17.74 24.40
C TYR A 384 -10.69 18.97 23.57
N LEU A 385 -11.16 20.17 23.91
CA LEU A 385 -10.81 21.39 23.19
C LEU A 385 -9.29 21.68 23.26
N TYR A 386 -8.70 21.50 24.45
CA TYR A 386 -7.26 21.72 24.64
C TYR A 386 -6.39 20.68 23.92
N ILE A 387 -6.82 19.41 23.86
CA ILE A 387 -6.05 18.37 23.18
C ILE A 387 -6.39 18.26 21.67
N ALA A 388 -7.48 18.90 21.20
CA ALA A 388 -7.94 18.79 19.81
C ALA A 388 -6.87 19.15 18.77
N PRO A 389 -6.09 20.24 18.91
CA PRO A 389 -5.04 20.57 17.94
C PRO A 389 -4.00 19.45 17.83
N ALA A 390 -3.58 18.87 18.97
CA ALA A 390 -2.62 17.77 19.00
C ALA A 390 -3.24 16.49 18.39
N MET A 391 -4.50 16.18 18.69
CA MET A 391 -5.21 15.03 18.11
C MET A 391 -5.38 15.16 16.60
N VAL A 392 -5.74 16.35 16.11
CA VAL A 392 -5.84 16.60 14.66
C VAL A 392 -4.46 16.46 14.01
N GLY A 393 -3.42 17.02 14.62
CA GLY A 393 -2.05 16.84 14.15
C GLY A 393 -1.65 15.36 14.07
N MET A 394 -1.93 14.57 15.11
CA MET A 394 -1.69 13.12 15.10
C MET A 394 -2.50 12.40 14.02
N LEU A 395 -3.77 12.74 13.86
CA LEU A 395 -4.63 12.11 12.86
C LEU A 395 -4.08 12.33 11.44
N VAL A 396 -3.73 13.58 11.13
CA VAL A 396 -3.29 13.96 9.77
C VAL A 396 -1.84 13.56 9.51
N LEU A 397 -0.93 13.76 10.45
CA LEU A 397 0.51 13.58 10.22
C LEU A 397 1.01 12.18 10.58
N VAL A 398 0.31 11.42 11.41
CA VAL A 398 0.73 10.09 11.85
C VAL A 398 -0.23 9.01 11.35
N PHE A 399 -1.51 9.09 11.73
CA PHE A 399 -2.45 8.02 11.41
C PHE A 399 -2.80 7.94 9.92
N PHE A 400 -2.97 9.08 9.24
CA PHE A 400 -3.28 9.07 7.81
C PHE A 400 -2.15 8.44 6.98
N PRO A 401 -0.87 8.85 7.08
CA PRO A 401 0.22 8.20 6.36
C PRO A 401 0.39 6.73 6.75
N PHE A 402 0.17 6.38 8.02
CA PHE A 402 0.24 5.01 8.50
C PHE A 402 -0.81 4.11 7.84
N PHE A 403 -2.09 4.50 7.86
CA PHE A 403 -3.15 3.73 7.20
C PHE A 403 -3.03 3.72 5.69
N TYR A 404 -2.55 4.82 5.08
CA TYR A 404 -2.22 4.87 3.67
C TYR A 404 -1.11 3.87 3.32
N GLY A 405 -0.06 3.79 4.13
CA GLY A 405 1.01 2.80 3.98
C GLY A 405 0.48 1.36 4.06
N ILE A 406 -0.39 1.05 5.05
CA ILE A 406 -1.05 -0.26 5.14
C ILE A 406 -1.89 -0.53 3.87
N ALA A 407 -2.67 0.45 3.39
CA ALA A 407 -3.44 0.28 2.17
C ALA A 407 -2.54 0.03 0.95
N LEU A 408 -1.44 0.78 0.84
CA LEU A 408 -0.44 0.62 -0.22
C LEU A 408 0.18 -0.78 -0.24
N SER A 409 0.30 -1.44 0.91
CA SER A 409 0.86 -2.80 1.04
C SER A 409 0.06 -3.88 0.29
N PHE A 410 -1.21 -3.61 -0.01
CA PHE A 410 -2.08 -4.50 -0.78
C PHE A 410 -2.05 -4.20 -2.30
N THR A 411 -1.14 -3.33 -2.75
CA THR A 411 -1.03 -2.93 -4.15
C THR A 411 0.31 -3.35 -4.76
N ASP A 412 0.36 -3.42 -6.08
CA ASP A 412 1.60 -3.56 -6.86
C ASP A 412 2.12 -2.18 -7.32
N SER A 413 2.09 -1.21 -6.40
CA SER A 413 2.55 0.15 -6.68
C SER A 413 4.07 0.21 -6.83
N THR A 414 4.49 0.78 -7.95
CA THR A 414 5.90 1.04 -8.30
C THR A 414 6.06 2.46 -8.82
N LEU A 415 7.28 2.92 -9.02
CA LEU A 415 7.53 4.21 -9.68
C LEU A 415 6.94 4.26 -11.09
N TYR A 416 6.96 3.13 -11.80
CA TYR A 416 6.55 3.04 -13.21
C TYR A 416 5.02 3.05 -13.41
N ASN A 417 4.25 2.74 -12.37
CA ASN A 417 2.79 2.73 -12.41
C ASN A 417 2.13 3.75 -11.47
N ALA A 418 2.89 4.72 -10.95
CA ALA A 418 2.45 5.71 -9.96
C ALA A 418 1.27 6.60 -10.43
N GLY A 419 1.05 6.73 -11.76
CA GLY A 419 -0.08 7.47 -12.33
C GLY A 419 -1.38 6.69 -12.44
N GLN A 420 -1.37 5.39 -12.12
CA GLN A 420 -2.57 4.55 -12.22
C GLN A 420 -3.48 4.70 -11.00
N PRO A 421 -4.80 4.57 -11.17
CA PRO A 421 -5.73 4.56 -10.04
C PRO A 421 -5.38 3.45 -9.03
N PHE A 422 -5.43 3.77 -7.74
CA PHE A 422 -5.11 2.87 -6.63
C PHE A 422 -5.77 1.47 -6.73
N MET A 423 -7.04 1.43 -7.14
CA MET A 423 -7.79 0.17 -7.27
C MET A 423 -7.30 -0.73 -8.41
N ASN A 424 -6.68 -0.16 -9.44
CA ASN A 424 -6.12 -0.94 -10.55
C ASN A 424 -4.82 -1.65 -10.14
N LEU A 425 -4.16 -1.12 -9.13
CA LEU A 425 -2.92 -1.67 -8.57
C LEU A 425 -3.17 -2.70 -7.46
N TRP A 426 -4.43 -2.98 -7.11
CA TRP A 426 -4.78 -3.84 -5.98
C TRP A 426 -4.46 -5.31 -6.28
N VAL A 427 -3.55 -5.90 -5.51
CA VAL A 427 -3.11 -7.30 -5.63
C VAL A 427 -3.45 -8.15 -4.39
N GLY A 428 -4.17 -7.57 -3.43
CA GLY A 428 -4.54 -8.26 -2.18
C GLY A 428 -3.32 -8.68 -1.36
N LEU A 429 -3.29 -9.92 -0.90
CA LEU A 429 -2.21 -10.43 -0.03
C LEU A 429 -0.95 -10.91 -0.79
N ARG A 430 -0.85 -10.69 -2.10
CA ARG A 430 0.25 -11.21 -2.92
C ARG A 430 1.63 -10.83 -2.37
N ASN A 431 1.84 -9.55 -2.00
CA ASN A 431 3.11 -9.11 -1.44
C ASN A 431 3.47 -9.84 -0.14
N TYR A 432 2.49 -10.09 0.72
CA TYR A 432 2.69 -10.82 1.97
C TYR A 432 3.04 -12.29 1.72
N VAL A 433 2.37 -12.93 0.75
CA VAL A 433 2.67 -14.31 0.36
C VAL A 433 4.05 -14.41 -0.26
N GLU A 434 4.47 -13.43 -1.09
CA GLU A 434 5.81 -13.37 -1.68
C GLU A 434 6.90 -13.21 -0.60
N ILE A 435 6.68 -12.34 0.41
CA ILE A 435 7.64 -12.11 1.50
C ILE A 435 7.71 -13.31 2.45
N LEU A 436 6.56 -13.78 2.93
CA LEU A 436 6.50 -14.81 3.98
C LEU A 436 6.56 -16.24 3.42
N GLY A 437 6.32 -16.43 2.13
CA GLY A 437 6.39 -17.74 1.46
C GLY A 437 7.77 -18.10 0.91
N ASP A 438 8.73 -17.17 0.91
CA ASP A 438 10.08 -17.45 0.45
C ASP A 438 10.94 -18.09 1.55
N PHE A 439 10.97 -19.42 1.60
CA PHE A 439 11.79 -20.20 2.53
C PHE A 439 13.19 -20.52 1.99
N ASN A 440 13.64 -19.91 0.89
CA ASN A 440 14.95 -20.14 0.28
C ASN A 440 16.06 -19.41 1.04
N ILE A 441 16.30 -19.79 2.29
CA ILE A 441 17.32 -19.19 3.17
C ILE A 441 18.74 -19.52 2.69
N VAL A 442 18.91 -20.67 2.06
CA VAL A 442 20.21 -21.15 1.53
C VAL A 442 20.08 -21.38 0.04
N LYS A 443 20.99 -20.81 -0.72
CA LYS A 443 21.13 -21.01 -2.17
C LYS A 443 22.39 -21.82 -2.48
N ARG A 444 22.37 -22.59 -3.57
CA ARG A 444 23.56 -23.23 -4.09
C ARG A 444 24.25 -22.28 -5.06
N ALA A 445 25.50 -21.91 -4.77
CA ALA A 445 26.32 -21.09 -5.65
C ALA A 445 26.72 -21.85 -6.91
N GLN A 446 27.27 -21.16 -7.92
CA GLN A 446 27.68 -21.76 -9.19
C GLN A 446 28.80 -22.82 -9.02
N ASP A 447 29.61 -22.68 -7.97
CA ASP A 447 30.66 -23.64 -7.58
C ASP A 447 30.16 -24.86 -6.78
N GLY A 448 28.83 -24.94 -6.54
CA GLY A 448 28.19 -26.01 -5.78
C GLY A 448 28.20 -25.79 -4.26
N SER A 449 28.84 -24.75 -3.74
CA SER A 449 28.83 -24.39 -2.32
C SER A 449 27.46 -23.90 -1.85
N LEU A 450 27.13 -24.13 -0.58
CA LEU A 450 25.92 -23.61 0.03
C LEU A 450 26.21 -22.20 0.58
N VAL A 451 25.50 -21.20 0.07
CA VAL A 451 25.64 -19.80 0.50
C VAL A 451 24.30 -19.31 1.05
N PHE A 452 24.34 -18.54 2.11
CA PHE A 452 23.15 -17.90 2.66
C PHE A 452 22.56 -16.89 1.66
N ASN A 453 21.24 -16.94 1.48
CA ASN A 453 20.51 -15.92 0.76
C ASN A 453 20.26 -14.72 1.68
N TYR A 454 21.20 -13.81 1.74
CA TYR A 454 21.15 -12.65 2.64
C TYR A 454 19.97 -11.71 2.38
N LEU A 455 19.36 -11.74 1.20
CA LEU A 455 18.16 -10.96 0.85
C LEU A 455 16.85 -11.66 1.28
N ASN A 456 16.92 -12.89 1.79
CA ASN A 456 15.74 -13.61 2.27
C ASN A 456 15.20 -12.96 3.55
N PHE A 457 13.87 -12.84 3.63
CA PHE A 457 13.19 -12.24 4.78
C PHE A 457 13.56 -12.89 6.12
N TYR A 458 13.61 -14.22 6.19
CA TYR A 458 13.88 -14.94 7.43
C TYR A 458 15.34 -14.81 7.88
N TYR A 459 16.28 -14.75 6.94
CA TYR A 459 17.67 -14.44 7.26
C TYR A 459 17.76 -13.03 7.86
N THR A 460 17.17 -12.03 7.18
CA THR A 460 17.21 -10.64 7.64
C THR A 460 16.49 -10.46 8.98
N LEU A 461 15.39 -11.17 9.20
CA LEU A 461 14.69 -11.21 10.48
C LEU A 461 15.59 -11.78 11.58
N PHE A 462 16.22 -12.95 11.34
CA PHE A 462 17.16 -13.56 12.27
C PHE A 462 18.32 -12.60 12.61
N PHE A 463 18.93 -12.02 11.59
CA PHE A 463 20.00 -11.04 11.79
C PHE A 463 19.52 -9.82 12.59
N THR A 464 18.34 -9.28 12.28
CA THR A 464 17.73 -8.15 13.02
C THR A 464 17.53 -8.49 14.49
N VAL A 465 17.10 -9.71 14.81
CA VAL A 465 16.92 -10.18 16.20
C VAL A 465 18.29 -10.29 16.90
N VAL A 466 19.28 -10.93 16.27
CA VAL A 466 20.65 -11.04 16.80
C VAL A 466 21.26 -9.65 17.03
N TRP A 467 21.15 -8.77 16.05
CA TRP A 467 21.54 -7.36 16.14
C TRP A 467 20.91 -6.66 17.34
N THR A 468 19.59 -6.80 17.50
CA THR A 468 18.84 -6.14 18.56
C THR A 468 19.26 -6.66 19.94
N ILE A 469 19.28 -7.99 20.12
CA ILE A 469 19.66 -8.60 21.41
C ILE A 469 21.08 -8.21 21.79
N THR A 470 22.04 -8.33 20.87
CA THR A 470 23.46 -8.07 21.14
C THR A 470 23.69 -6.61 21.55
N ASN A 471 23.06 -5.67 20.85
CA ASN A 471 23.16 -4.24 21.16
C ASN A 471 22.49 -3.88 22.50
N VAL A 472 21.29 -4.41 22.77
CA VAL A 472 20.60 -4.16 24.03
C VAL A 472 21.41 -4.69 25.22
N VAL A 473 21.92 -5.93 25.11
CA VAL A 473 22.79 -6.52 26.14
C VAL A 473 24.05 -5.69 26.34
N LEU A 474 24.71 -5.28 25.26
CA LEU A 474 25.89 -4.41 25.31
C LEU A 474 25.57 -3.06 25.97
N GLY A 475 24.51 -2.41 25.55
CA GLY A 475 24.08 -1.09 26.06
C GLY A 475 23.70 -1.15 27.54
N VAL A 476 22.93 -2.17 27.96
CA VAL A 476 22.57 -2.39 29.38
C VAL A 476 23.80 -2.67 30.22
N THR A 477 24.67 -3.57 29.76
CA THR A 477 25.88 -3.96 30.51
C THR A 477 26.83 -2.77 30.67
N LEU A 478 27.18 -2.09 29.60
CA LEU A 478 28.05 -0.91 29.64
C LEU A 478 27.42 0.22 30.46
N GLY A 479 26.14 0.50 30.21
CA GLY A 479 25.41 1.53 30.94
C GLY A 479 25.34 1.27 32.44
N LEU A 480 25.02 0.05 32.84
CA LEU A 480 24.97 -0.34 34.26
C LEU A 480 26.35 -0.29 34.93
N VAL A 481 27.38 -0.83 34.29
CA VAL A 481 28.76 -0.78 34.83
C VAL A 481 29.23 0.66 35.03
N LEU A 482 29.03 1.52 34.04
CA LEU A 482 29.37 2.94 34.14
C LEU A 482 28.54 3.67 35.19
N ALA A 483 27.26 3.34 35.33
CA ALA A 483 26.40 3.91 36.37
C ALA A 483 26.87 3.50 37.77
N LEU A 484 27.26 2.22 37.98
CA LEU A 484 27.81 1.74 39.25
C LEU A 484 29.11 2.48 39.59
N ILE A 485 30.03 2.71 38.62
CA ILE A 485 31.28 3.47 38.82
C ILE A 485 30.92 4.92 39.17
N LEU A 486 30.02 5.57 38.46
CA LEU A 486 29.60 6.94 38.70
C LEU A 486 28.79 7.13 39.99
N ASN A 487 28.26 6.05 40.57
CA ASN A 487 27.51 6.09 41.83
C ASN A 487 28.42 6.09 43.08
N VAL A 488 29.75 5.91 42.93
CA VAL A 488 30.72 5.95 44.03
C VAL A 488 30.82 7.38 44.59
N ASP A 489 30.58 7.57 45.88
CA ASP A 489 30.50 8.91 46.53
C ASP A 489 31.81 9.71 46.47
N LYS A 490 32.96 9.01 46.57
CA LYS A 490 34.29 9.62 46.60
C LYS A 490 34.95 9.76 45.22
N LEU A 491 34.20 9.60 44.13
CA LEU A 491 34.77 9.72 42.77
C LEU A 491 35.10 11.18 42.47
N ALA A 492 36.39 11.47 42.33
CA ALA A 492 36.87 12.81 41.93
C ALA A 492 36.34 13.14 40.51
N LEU A 493 36.01 14.40 40.26
CA LEU A 493 35.54 14.89 38.96
C LEU A 493 34.26 14.21 38.42
N ARG A 494 33.46 13.61 39.30
CA ARG A 494 32.20 12.93 38.94
C ARG A 494 31.29 13.73 37.96
N PRO A 495 31.07 15.05 38.13
CA PRO A 495 30.28 15.81 37.17
C PRO A 495 30.90 15.87 35.77
N VAL A 496 32.22 15.93 35.66
CA VAL A 496 32.93 15.95 34.38
C VAL A 496 32.76 14.62 33.64
N TYR A 497 32.93 13.50 34.35
CA TYR A 497 32.72 12.18 33.73
C TYR A 497 31.27 11.99 33.27
N ARG A 498 30.26 12.46 34.02
CA ARG A 498 28.86 12.42 33.59
C ARG A 498 28.64 13.16 32.29
N VAL A 499 29.15 14.37 32.16
CA VAL A 499 29.03 15.17 30.93
C VAL A 499 29.70 14.48 29.76
N LEU A 500 30.95 14.01 29.94
CA LEU A 500 31.69 13.33 28.87
C LEU A 500 31.03 12.04 28.40
N LEU A 501 30.44 11.25 29.31
CA LEU A 501 29.81 9.99 28.98
C LEU A 501 28.41 10.17 28.37
N ILE A 502 27.76 11.33 28.55
CA ILE A 502 26.49 11.63 27.88
C ILE A 502 26.73 12.22 26.47
N LEU A 503 27.92 12.77 26.20
CA LEU A 503 28.24 13.41 24.94
C LEU A 503 27.96 12.57 23.68
N PRO A 504 28.21 11.25 23.65
CA PRO A 504 27.86 10.42 22.49
C PRO A 504 26.39 10.47 22.11
N TRP A 505 25.51 10.52 23.10
CA TRP A 505 24.07 10.57 22.88
C TRP A 505 23.57 11.96 22.46
N ALA A 506 24.30 13.02 22.84
CA ALA A 506 24.00 14.39 22.44
C ALA A 506 24.40 14.70 20.98
N MET A 507 25.28 13.88 20.37
CA MET A 507 25.70 14.05 18.98
C MET A 507 24.65 13.47 18.01
N PRO A 508 24.42 14.11 16.85
CA PRO A 508 23.57 13.54 15.80
C PRO A 508 24.09 12.15 15.37
N ASN A 509 23.23 11.14 15.44
CA ASN A 509 23.62 9.74 15.21
C ASN A 509 24.20 9.48 13.81
N TYR A 510 23.73 10.19 12.77
CA TYR A 510 24.25 10.07 11.41
C TYR A 510 25.69 10.60 11.28
N ILE A 511 26.04 11.67 11.97
CA ILE A 511 27.43 12.19 11.99
C ILE A 511 28.33 11.18 12.69
N THR A 512 27.90 10.69 13.85
CA THR A 512 28.65 9.69 14.60
C THR A 512 28.85 8.40 13.78
N ALA A 513 27.83 7.93 13.08
CA ALA A 513 27.94 6.75 12.22
C ALA A 513 29.00 6.94 11.12
N LEU A 514 29.04 8.10 10.46
CA LEU A 514 30.03 8.40 9.42
C LEU A 514 31.45 8.53 10.00
N ILE A 515 31.60 9.12 11.20
CA ILE A 515 32.90 9.18 11.89
C ILE A 515 33.40 7.75 12.18
N TRP A 516 32.55 6.89 12.72
CA TRP A 516 32.90 5.51 13.01
C TRP A 516 33.24 4.70 11.74
N LYS A 517 32.50 4.92 10.61
CA LYS A 517 32.87 4.36 9.30
C LYS A 517 34.30 4.72 8.92
N GLY A 518 34.68 6.00 9.09
CA GLY A 518 36.05 6.47 8.87
C GLY A 518 37.08 5.86 9.84
N MET A 519 36.69 5.68 11.12
CA MET A 519 37.59 5.06 12.13
C MET A 519 37.91 3.59 11.81
N PHE A 520 37.00 2.86 11.20
CA PHE A 520 37.18 1.48 10.74
C PHE A 520 37.73 1.36 9.32
N HIS A 521 38.11 2.46 8.68
CA HIS A 521 38.70 2.40 7.34
C HIS A 521 40.00 1.60 7.33
N GLN A 522 40.16 0.68 6.36
CA GLN A 522 41.26 -0.28 6.32
C GLN A 522 42.66 0.40 6.34
N GLN A 523 42.82 1.45 5.55
CA GLN A 523 44.12 2.12 5.37
C GLN A 523 44.33 3.26 6.38
N PHE A 524 43.33 4.13 6.56
CA PHE A 524 43.43 5.38 7.29
C PHE A 524 42.77 5.36 8.67
N GLY A 525 42.01 4.28 8.97
CA GLY A 525 41.22 4.20 10.18
C GLY A 525 42.07 4.11 11.44
N VAL A 526 41.69 4.90 12.45
CA VAL A 526 42.40 4.97 13.74
C VAL A 526 42.41 3.61 14.45
N VAL A 527 41.38 2.78 14.27
CA VAL A 527 41.30 1.45 14.88
C VAL A 527 42.42 0.55 14.36
N ASN A 528 42.68 0.54 13.06
CA ASN A 528 43.76 -0.21 12.46
C ASN A 528 45.14 0.41 12.82
N HIS A 529 45.21 1.73 13.01
CA HIS A 529 46.41 2.37 13.48
C HIS A 529 46.78 1.89 14.88
N ILE A 530 45.83 1.84 15.80
CA ILE A 530 46.01 1.29 17.15
C ILE A 530 46.44 -0.17 17.10
N ILE A 531 45.77 -1.03 16.28
CA ILE A 531 46.15 -2.45 16.14
C ILE A 531 47.62 -2.59 15.71
N ARG A 532 48.07 -1.79 14.74
CA ARG A 532 49.45 -1.78 14.26
C ARG A 532 50.43 -1.31 15.32
N MET A 533 50.08 -0.34 16.17
CA MET A 533 50.90 0.09 17.31
C MET A 533 51.18 -1.03 18.31
N PHE A 534 50.24 -1.98 18.47
CA PHE A 534 50.42 -3.17 19.30
C PHE A 534 50.98 -4.38 18.53
N GLY A 535 51.52 -4.17 17.31
CA GLY A 535 52.15 -5.23 16.51
C GLY A 535 51.19 -6.13 15.74
N GLY A 536 49.90 -5.80 15.73
CA GLY A 536 48.90 -6.52 14.94
C GLY A 536 48.89 -6.09 13.47
N GLN A 537 48.32 -6.95 12.60
CA GLN A 537 48.05 -6.58 11.21
C GLN A 537 46.71 -5.84 11.12
N GLY A 538 46.64 -4.81 10.28
CA GLY A 538 45.37 -4.09 10.01
C GLY A 538 44.34 -5.01 9.38
N LEU A 539 43.12 -4.92 9.87
CA LEU A 539 41.99 -5.74 9.39
C LEU A 539 41.22 -5.00 8.31
N SER A 540 40.69 -5.76 7.33
CA SER A 540 39.66 -5.27 6.43
C SER A 540 38.29 -5.51 7.09
N TRP A 541 37.74 -4.46 7.68
CA TRP A 541 36.57 -4.56 8.54
C TRP A 541 35.27 -4.88 7.81
N TYR A 542 35.19 -4.57 6.51
CA TYR A 542 33.98 -4.70 5.69
C TYR A 542 33.98 -5.90 4.74
N ASP A 543 35.04 -6.76 4.77
CA ASP A 543 35.14 -7.89 3.85
C ASP A 543 34.44 -9.16 4.34
N THR A 544 34.20 -9.27 5.64
CA THR A 544 33.51 -10.43 6.20
C THR A 544 32.25 -10.03 6.99
N PRO A 545 31.18 -10.86 6.99
CA PRO A 545 29.97 -10.57 7.74
C PRO A 545 30.22 -10.33 9.24
N PHE A 546 31.16 -11.07 9.84
CA PHE A 546 31.47 -10.95 11.26
C PHE A 546 32.19 -9.63 11.60
N THR A 547 33.22 -9.24 10.84
CA THR A 547 33.94 -7.98 11.08
C THR A 547 33.03 -6.77 10.82
N SER A 548 32.22 -6.80 9.76
CA SER A 548 31.20 -5.79 9.50
C SER A 548 30.19 -5.68 10.63
N PHE A 549 29.72 -6.82 11.17
CA PHE A 549 28.82 -6.84 12.34
C PHE A 549 29.48 -6.16 13.56
N LEU A 550 30.77 -6.41 13.81
CA LEU A 550 31.51 -5.77 14.91
C LEU A 550 31.59 -4.25 14.74
N THR A 551 31.76 -3.73 13.51
CA THR A 551 31.83 -2.29 13.28
C THR A 551 30.50 -1.60 13.63
N VAL A 552 29.38 -2.15 13.18
CA VAL A 552 28.06 -1.59 13.49
C VAL A 552 27.71 -1.77 14.97
N LEU A 553 28.08 -2.90 15.58
CA LEU A 553 27.89 -3.15 17.01
C LEU A 553 28.66 -2.16 17.88
N ALA A 554 29.93 -1.89 17.57
CA ALA A 554 30.74 -0.89 18.27
C ALA A 554 30.17 0.52 18.11
N THR A 555 29.77 0.87 16.90
CA THR A 555 29.15 2.18 16.59
C THR A 555 27.87 2.40 17.39
N ASN A 556 26.97 1.42 17.36
CA ASN A 556 25.68 1.54 18.05
C ASN A 556 25.83 1.40 19.58
N GLY A 557 26.75 0.58 20.04
CA GLY A 557 27.11 0.47 21.46
C GLY A 557 27.56 1.81 22.02
N TRP A 558 28.41 2.54 21.27
CA TRP A 558 28.85 3.89 21.61
C TRP A 558 27.68 4.89 21.68
N LEU A 559 26.72 4.80 20.78
CA LEU A 559 25.56 5.68 20.75
C LEU A 559 24.51 5.35 21.83
N SER A 560 24.37 4.09 22.23
CA SER A 560 23.25 3.61 23.04
C SER A 560 23.56 3.52 24.54
N PHE A 561 24.82 3.25 24.96
CA PHE A 561 25.15 3.08 26.36
C PHE A 561 24.78 4.27 27.26
N PRO A 562 24.89 5.56 26.82
CA PRO A 562 24.63 6.69 27.71
C PRO A 562 23.18 6.73 28.22
N PHE A 563 22.22 6.34 27.37
CA PHE A 563 20.82 6.24 27.77
C PHE A 563 20.64 5.25 28.93
N MET A 564 21.18 4.05 28.79
CA MET A 564 21.11 3.02 29.84
C MET A 564 21.89 3.42 31.09
N MET A 565 23.00 4.12 30.93
CA MET A 565 23.79 4.68 32.05
C MET A 565 22.97 5.70 32.86
N VAL A 566 22.29 6.63 32.19
CA VAL A 566 21.50 7.67 32.88
C VAL A 566 20.32 7.05 33.62
N VAL A 567 19.59 6.13 32.97
CA VAL A 567 18.46 5.41 33.60
C VAL A 567 18.92 4.62 34.81
N SER A 568 20.01 3.82 34.65
CA SER A 568 20.57 3.02 35.73
C SER A 568 21.07 3.89 36.88
N LEU A 569 21.75 5.01 36.58
CA LEU A 569 22.27 5.92 37.60
C LEU A 569 21.15 6.59 38.41
N GLY A 570 20.06 7.02 37.71
CA GLY A 570 18.88 7.59 38.38
C GLY A 570 18.22 6.58 39.32
N ALA A 571 18.06 5.33 38.85
CA ALA A 571 17.49 4.26 39.67
C ALA A 571 18.41 3.86 40.84
N LEU A 572 19.75 3.81 40.64
CA LEU A 572 20.70 3.55 41.74
C LEU A 572 20.62 4.61 42.85
N GLN A 573 20.41 5.86 42.48
CA GLN A 573 20.32 6.96 43.45
C GLN A 573 18.99 6.97 44.24
N SER A 574 17.99 6.25 43.84
CA SER A 574 16.73 6.11 44.56
C SER A 574 16.74 4.98 45.62
N ILE A 575 17.79 4.15 45.63
CA ILE A 575 17.90 3.06 46.61
C ILE A 575 18.36 3.61 47.96
N PRO A 576 17.61 3.41 49.07
CA PRO A 576 18.03 3.87 50.40
C PRO A 576 19.35 3.23 50.84
N MET A 577 20.26 4.03 51.38
CA MET A 577 21.59 3.57 51.84
C MET A 577 21.48 2.61 53.03
N GLU A 578 20.44 2.73 53.81
CA GLU A 578 20.16 1.89 55.02
C GLU A 578 20.11 0.39 54.63
N LEU A 579 19.59 0.07 53.45
CA LEU A 579 19.55 -1.31 52.95
C LEU A 579 20.94 -1.92 52.79
N TYR A 580 21.89 -1.13 52.30
CA TYR A 580 23.27 -1.58 52.15
C TYR A 580 24.01 -1.61 53.47
N GLU A 581 23.69 -0.74 54.43
CA GLU A 581 24.25 -0.72 55.76
C GLU A 581 23.78 -1.95 56.58
N ALA A 582 22.49 -2.24 56.56
CA ALA A 582 21.94 -3.45 57.17
C ALA A 582 22.58 -4.72 56.59
N ALA A 583 22.63 -4.84 55.27
CA ALA A 583 23.26 -5.98 54.62
C ALA A 583 24.76 -6.14 54.97
N ARG A 584 25.49 -5.05 55.21
CA ARG A 584 26.89 -5.09 55.66
C ARG A 584 27.02 -5.56 57.09
N VAL A 585 26.10 -5.18 57.98
CA VAL A 585 26.03 -5.69 59.36
C VAL A 585 25.76 -7.16 59.37
N ASP A 586 24.88 -7.66 58.47
CA ASP A 586 24.56 -9.06 58.27
C ASP A 586 25.69 -9.87 57.59
N GLY A 587 26.81 -9.24 57.24
CA GLY A 587 27.98 -9.88 56.63
C GLY A 587 27.83 -10.15 55.12
N ALA A 588 26.86 -9.57 54.42
CA ALA A 588 26.66 -9.75 52.99
C ALA A 588 27.82 -9.19 52.18
N SER A 589 28.39 -10.01 51.27
CA SER A 589 29.40 -9.60 50.31
C SER A 589 28.87 -8.58 49.29
N ARG A 590 29.76 -7.85 48.63
CA ARG A 590 29.37 -6.90 47.57
C ARG A 590 28.55 -7.53 46.44
N TRP A 591 28.85 -8.78 46.09
CA TRP A 591 28.10 -9.54 45.09
C TRP A 591 26.69 -9.89 45.57
N GLN A 592 26.55 -10.29 46.84
CA GLN A 592 25.23 -10.54 47.45
C GLN A 592 24.41 -9.24 47.51
N GLN A 593 25.02 -8.12 47.94
CA GLN A 593 24.35 -6.80 47.91
C GLN A 593 23.89 -6.42 46.48
N PHE A 594 24.74 -6.66 45.49
CA PHE A 594 24.38 -6.38 44.08
C PHE A 594 23.20 -7.24 43.61
N THR A 595 23.23 -8.55 43.85
CA THR A 595 22.20 -9.49 43.36
C THR A 595 20.90 -9.46 44.15
N ALA A 596 20.96 -9.21 45.47
CA ALA A 596 19.79 -9.23 46.34
C ALA A 596 19.15 -7.86 46.58
N ILE A 597 19.91 -6.76 46.49
CA ILE A 597 19.40 -5.40 46.71
C ILE A 597 19.41 -4.60 45.41
N THR A 598 20.59 -4.44 44.81
CA THR A 598 20.75 -3.50 43.68
C THR A 598 19.95 -3.95 42.45
N LEU A 599 20.17 -5.17 41.98
CA LEU A 599 19.55 -5.65 40.74
C LEU A 599 18.00 -5.74 40.82
N PRO A 600 17.41 -6.24 41.93
CA PRO A 600 15.95 -6.19 42.09
C PRO A 600 15.38 -4.76 42.15
N ALA A 601 16.03 -3.86 42.85
CA ALA A 601 15.61 -2.46 42.95
C ALA A 601 15.70 -1.68 41.62
N LEU A 602 16.59 -2.09 40.73
CA LEU A 602 16.73 -1.50 39.38
C LEU A 602 15.66 -1.99 38.39
N LYS A 603 15.05 -3.18 38.59
CA LYS A 603 14.10 -3.77 37.65
C LYS A 603 12.99 -2.83 37.20
N PRO A 604 12.29 -2.09 38.10
CA PRO A 604 11.18 -1.22 37.69
C PRO A 604 11.58 -0.12 36.70
N ALA A 605 12.84 0.36 36.80
CA ALA A 605 13.37 1.39 35.90
C ALA A 605 14.00 0.79 34.63
N LEU A 606 14.72 -0.35 34.77
CA LEU A 606 15.41 -0.96 33.65
C LEU A 606 14.45 -1.67 32.66
N VAL A 607 13.38 -2.31 33.14
CA VAL A 607 12.46 -3.04 32.26
C VAL A 607 11.85 -2.13 31.19
N PRO A 608 11.23 -0.97 31.52
CA PRO A 608 10.72 -0.05 30.50
C PRO A 608 11.83 0.48 29.56
N ALA A 609 13.02 0.78 30.11
CA ALA A 609 14.15 1.26 29.33
C ALA A 609 14.65 0.19 28.32
N VAL A 610 14.72 -1.07 28.72
CA VAL A 610 15.07 -2.19 27.84
C VAL A 610 14.03 -2.37 26.74
N ILE A 611 12.75 -2.30 27.05
CA ILE A 611 11.66 -2.37 26.06
C ILE A 611 11.84 -1.29 25.00
N LEU A 612 12.04 -0.06 25.42
CA LEU A 612 12.24 1.07 24.53
C LEU A 612 13.51 0.88 23.66
N SER A 613 14.61 0.41 24.27
CA SER A 613 15.85 0.12 23.55
C SER A 613 15.69 -0.98 22.51
N VAL A 614 14.91 -2.03 22.79
CA VAL A 614 14.60 -3.07 21.79
C VAL A 614 13.90 -2.47 20.58
N VAL A 615 12.86 -1.66 20.78
CA VAL A 615 12.11 -1.03 19.68
C VAL A 615 13.00 -0.08 18.86
N TRP A 616 13.83 0.73 19.53
CA TRP A 616 14.75 1.64 18.84
C TRP A 616 15.82 0.90 18.06
N THR A 617 16.46 -0.11 18.67
CA THR A 617 17.54 -0.87 18.03
C THR A 617 17.04 -1.71 16.88
N PHE A 618 15.85 -2.30 17.00
CA PHE A 618 15.23 -3.09 15.93
C PHE A 618 15.02 -2.26 14.65
N ASN A 619 14.74 -0.95 14.79
CA ASN A 619 14.54 -0.01 13.70
C ASN A 619 15.74 0.95 13.49
N GLN A 620 16.94 0.59 13.93
CA GLN A 620 18.11 1.46 13.85
C GLN A 620 18.69 1.53 12.44
N PHE A 621 17.99 2.25 11.57
CA PHE A 621 18.34 2.42 10.16
C PHE A 621 19.71 3.05 9.94
N ASN A 622 19.95 4.22 10.59
CA ASN A 622 21.10 5.08 10.27
C ASN A 622 22.45 4.40 10.46
N VAL A 623 22.61 3.61 11.53
CA VAL A 623 23.90 2.95 11.82
C VAL A 623 24.22 1.90 10.77
N ILE A 624 23.27 1.01 10.47
CA ILE A 624 23.47 -0.03 9.45
C ILE A 624 23.69 0.58 8.07
N PHE A 625 22.81 1.51 7.67
CA PHE A 625 22.84 2.09 6.33
C PHE A 625 24.09 2.96 6.07
N LEU A 626 24.51 3.74 7.06
CA LEU A 626 25.65 4.67 6.88
C LEU A 626 27.01 4.02 7.13
N VAL A 627 27.11 2.99 7.99
CA VAL A 627 28.39 2.35 8.29
C VAL A 627 28.74 1.26 7.29
N THR A 628 27.83 0.30 7.06
CA THR A 628 28.10 -0.87 6.21
C THR A 628 27.31 -0.88 4.91
N GLU A 629 26.18 -0.17 4.82
CA GLU A 629 25.24 -0.24 3.68
C GLU A 629 24.69 -1.67 3.42
N GLY A 630 24.85 -2.55 4.43
CA GLY A 630 24.51 -3.96 4.33
C GLY A 630 25.69 -4.87 3.91
N GLU A 631 26.84 -4.32 3.58
CA GLU A 631 28.01 -5.08 3.12
C GLU A 631 28.64 -5.95 4.24
N PRO A 632 29.30 -7.05 3.85
CA PRO A 632 29.42 -7.61 2.50
C PRO A 632 28.17 -8.38 2.07
N SER A 633 27.84 -8.29 0.77
CA SER A 633 26.80 -9.10 0.12
C SER A 633 25.43 -9.05 0.80
N HIS A 634 25.04 -7.94 1.39
CA HIS A 634 23.79 -7.73 2.17
C HIS A 634 23.72 -8.49 3.51
N SER A 635 24.83 -9.04 3.99
CA SER A 635 24.85 -9.88 5.20
C SER A 635 24.60 -9.13 6.51
N THR A 636 24.77 -7.81 6.53
CA THR A 636 24.54 -6.95 7.70
C THR A 636 23.26 -6.12 7.60
N GLU A 637 22.35 -6.47 6.69
CA GLU A 637 21.07 -5.79 6.59
C GLU A 637 20.11 -6.17 7.70
N ILE A 638 19.35 -5.18 8.18
CA ILE A 638 18.20 -5.37 9.04
C ILE A 638 16.91 -5.11 8.28
N LEU A 639 15.78 -5.54 8.82
CA LEU A 639 14.49 -5.45 8.13
C LEU A 639 14.17 -4.04 7.62
N ILE A 640 14.45 -2.99 8.39
CA ILE A 640 14.13 -1.62 7.99
C ILE A 640 15.04 -1.11 6.85
N THR A 641 16.32 -1.52 6.79
CA THR A 641 17.22 -1.16 5.69
C THR A 641 16.82 -1.85 4.40
N GLN A 642 16.36 -3.08 4.48
CA GLN A 642 15.86 -3.83 3.34
C GLN A 642 14.54 -3.23 2.82
N ALA A 643 13.60 -2.87 3.72
CA ALA A 643 12.38 -2.15 3.35
C ALA A 643 12.68 -0.83 2.60
N TYR A 644 13.67 -0.08 3.08
CA TYR A 644 14.13 1.14 2.42
C TYR A 644 14.66 0.88 1.01
N LYS A 645 15.49 -0.16 0.82
CA LYS A 645 16.01 -0.52 -0.51
C LYS A 645 14.89 -0.90 -1.48
N TYR A 646 13.89 -1.67 -1.03
CA TYR A 646 12.72 -1.97 -1.86
C TYR A 646 11.95 -0.71 -2.27
N ALA A 647 11.79 0.27 -1.36
CA ALA A 647 11.07 1.50 -1.64
C ALA A 647 11.82 2.45 -2.58
N PHE A 648 13.11 2.70 -2.32
CA PHE A 648 13.85 3.83 -2.90
C PHE A 648 14.95 3.44 -3.89
N GLN A 649 15.41 2.19 -3.90
CA GLN A 649 16.38 1.70 -4.87
C GLN A 649 15.73 0.82 -5.94
N LEU A 650 14.79 -0.04 -5.53
CA LEU A 650 14.06 -0.94 -6.42
C LEU A 650 12.69 -0.39 -6.83
N TYR A 651 12.28 0.73 -6.25
CA TYR A 651 11.03 1.45 -6.54
C TYR A 651 9.76 0.58 -6.45
N ARG A 652 9.78 -0.50 -5.64
CA ARG A 652 8.64 -1.39 -5.38
C ARG A 652 7.89 -0.91 -4.13
N HIS A 653 7.13 0.19 -4.27
CA HIS A 653 6.49 0.86 -3.12
C HIS A 653 5.46 -0.02 -2.41
N GLY A 654 4.61 -0.76 -3.15
CA GLY A 654 3.63 -1.68 -2.56
C GLY A 654 4.28 -2.81 -1.77
N TYR A 655 5.34 -3.41 -2.31
CA TYR A 655 6.11 -4.46 -1.64
C TYR A 655 6.83 -3.93 -0.39
N ALA A 656 7.47 -2.77 -0.47
CA ALA A 656 8.13 -2.13 0.67
C ALA A 656 7.13 -1.76 1.79
N ALA A 657 5.92 -1.33 1.42
CA ALA A 657 4.85 -1.06 2.36
C ALA A 657 4.36 -2.34 3.07
N ALA A 658 4.25 -3.47 2.35
CA ALA A 658 3.94 -4.78 2.94
C ALA A 658 5.05 -5.23 3.90
N TYR A 659 6.31 -5.07 3.50
CA TYR A 659 7.47 -5.37 4.33
C TYR A 659 7.46 -4.55 5.64
N SER A 660 7.20 -3.24 5.54
CA SER A 660 7.08 -2.33 6.70
C SER A 660 5.89 -2.67 7.59
N THR A 661 4.77 -3.12 7.02
CA THR A 661 3.59 -3.57 7.77
C THR A 661 3.89 -4.85 8.56
N ILE A 662 4.67 -5.77 8.01
CA ILE A 662 5.15 -6.98 8.73
C ILE A 662 6.05 -6.57 9.90
N ILE A 663 7.00 -5.66 9.69
CA ILE A 663 7.88 -5.11 10.75
C ILE A 663 7.03 -4.54 11.90
N PHE A 664 6.04 -3.71 11.55
CA PHE A 664 5.10 -3.16 12.53
C PHE A 664 4.35 -4.26 13.29
N GLY A 665 3.85 -5.29 12.60
CA GLY A 665 3.18 -6.44 13.21
C GLY A 665 4.06 -7.19 14.22
N ILE A 666 5.34 -7.41 13.89
CA ILE A 666 6.32 -8.04 14.77
C ILE A 666 6.54 -7.20 16.04
N LEU A 667 6.74 -5.89 15.89
CA LEU A 667 6.94 -4.98 17.02
C LEU A 667 5.68 -4.81 17.88
N LEU A 668 4.51 -4.81 17.26
CA LEU A 668 3.23 -4.79 17.97
C LEU A 668 3.07 -6.05 18.83
N LEU A 669 3.34 -7.23 18.25
CA LEU A 669 3.30 -8.51 18.97
C LEU A 669 4.30 -8.51 20.13
N TYR A 670 5.53 -8.08 19.90
CA TYR A 670 6.55 -7.91 20.94
C TYR A 670 6.04 -7.01 22.07
N SER A 671 5.48 -5.83 21.75
CA SER A 671 4.98 -4.88 22.74
C SER A 671 3.80 -5.45 23.56
N MET A 672 2.91 -6.23 22.90
CA MET A 672 1.78 -6.88 23.57
C MET A 672 2.24 -7.97 24.54
N VAL A 673 3.19 -8.81 24.14
CA VAL A 673 3.77 -9.87 24.99
C VAL A 673 4.51 -9.24 26.16
N GLN A 674 5.35 -8.24 25.89
CA GLN A 674 6.14 -7.56 26.91
C GLN A 674 5.27 -6.87 27.97
N ASN A 675 4.18 -6.19 27.56
CA ASN A 675 3.27 -5.55 28.49
C ASN A 675 2.57 -6.55 29.44
N ARG A 676 2.29 -7.78 28.96
CA ARG A 676 1.78 -8.85 29.83
C ARG A 676 2.83 -9.33 30.82
N VAL A 677 4.06 -9.50 30.39
CA VAL A 677 5.18 -9.94 31.25
C VAL A 677 5.50 -8.87 32.29
N SER A 678 5.56 -7.59 31.90
CA SER A 678 5.83 -6.47 32.83
C SER A 678 4.78 -6.35 33.94
N ARG A 679 3.49 -6.44 33.60
CA ARG A 679 2.41 -6.43 34.61
C ARG A 679 2.46 -7.63 35.56
N ALA A 680 2.87 -8.78 35.08
CA ALA A 680 3.04 -9.96 35.94
C ALA A 680 4.19 -9.78 36.94
N THR A 681 5.25 -9.04 36.57
CA THR A 681 6.39 -8.73 37.44
C THR A 681 6.13 -7.58 38.42
N GLU A 682 5.16 -6.71 38.15
CA GLU A 682 4.71 -5.66 39.08
C GLU A 682 3.76 -6.23 40.17
N ALA A 683 3.04 -7.30 39.84
CA ALA A 683 2.09 -7.96 40.75
C ALA A 683 2.74 -9.04 41.67
N ALA A 684 4.00 -9.42 41.41
CA ALA A 684 4.81 -10.36 42.22
C ALA A 684 5.83 -9.60 43.10
#